data_2b4a2df80fd741c5eb716f9f0361a802
#
_entry.id   2b4a2df80fd741c5eb716f9f0361a802
#
_cell.length_a   1.000
_cell.length_b   1.000
_cell.length_c   1.000
_cell.angle_alpha   90.00
_cell.angle_beta   90.00
_cell.angle_gamma   90.00
#
_symmetry.space_group_name_H-M   'P 1'
#
loop_
_entity.id
_entity.type
_entity.pdbx_description
1 polymer ?
#
loop_
_entity_poly.entity_id
_entity_poly.type
_entity_poly.pdbx_seq_one_letter_code
_entity_poly.pdbx_strand_id
1 'polypeptide(L)'
;MGAVHRPVLLAVMAVVVLAAGAATWLAARSGQNFQPHLPLLVPLCFVAIAAVQSVPLPSGVRARLDPAGSELLALGQPKAVAALSLDPPATHTELAKAGAVACVAFAALVLSAGRRLRLAVPFLVAAAGVAVLIVGLGHRAAFETRVYGLIAPGGEGLPVGPFINRNHEAELLELSAFVALALAYAGATRDKRLIWKLVAASLMAGALSTLSRGSVLALGAGAITWLVLVPGTDDGEPRPRSRFVAALVGLLVVGGIAVALGGDRVLGRVWATHAADVEKIQVWKDALKMIPAHPMGIGLGAFSRVYPVYQTVTHESWFEFLENQPLGILIEAGIPGALLVLVSLVLTARRLGKRARRDKVEASLLAGLAAVLAHNLVDFGLEVPGILLPFAAVLGAVFGRQISASEAAPRSRANAIYAALAGSSALAGIALLLMPSARDFDSLLTKPHTVETVRAAVDAHPTDYSYVLAQAMAEPLLSSAKDFSPRLGLLNRAMILCPKCASAHREAARNLWRLGQRQQSLVEWKTTIALSGNAPWGALEDLGGRGAKPEELAALANDQTRSYVCGYLLGRGMVGTAKDTLFAAPDHQSVDFNLMRTSIALAENDIVQAREASQRALAAAPSDPRTALAAADVELKTGNEEAALGILRNGLRFVPASVDLNRKVLALLIQTDKWEAIDRAVDGLRAALVQHGAATTEVNIAAAQVFERRGQFRRAMSEYRTALLQSPDNIGLLLSLARVAEETGNTTAAKDAYEDVLRRAPGNADAQAALARFRHDRDQRFLEGMTARPALTNGNGK
;
A
#
# COMPACT_ATOMS: atom_id res chain seq x y z
N MET A 1 -8.04 3.96 -9.45
CA MET A 1 -8.41 4.44 -8.10
C MET A 1 -9.37 3.49 -7.36
N GLY A 2 -9.86 2.42 -7.96
CA GLY A 2 -10.71 1.41 -7.33
C GLY A 2 -12.04 1.90 -6.73
N ALA A 3 -12.38 3.18 -6.89
CA ALA A 3 -13.55 3.87 -6.31
C ALA A 3 -13.57 3.87 -4.75
N VAL A 4 -12.42 3.89 -4.13
CA VAL A 4 -12.29 3.92 -2.66
C VAL A 4 -12.57 5.31 -2.06
N HIS A 5 -12.40 6.38 -2.82
CA HIS A 5 -12.69 7.72 -2.34
C HIS A 5 -14.20 8.01 -2.32
N ARG A 6 -14.68 8.55 -1.21
CA ARG A 6 -16.10 8.81 -0.96
C ARG A 6 -16.84 9.55 -2.10
N PRO A 7 -16.35 10.64 -2.71
CA PRO A 7 -17.05 11.29 -3.82
C PRO A 7 -17.19 10.37 -5.04
N VAL A 8 -16.16 9.56 -5.32
CA VAL A 8 -16.17 8.59 -6.43
C VAL A 8 -17.15 7.47 -6.12
N LEU A 9 -17.16 6.96 -4.89
CA LEU A 9 -18.09 5.93 -4.43
C LEU A 9 -19.56 6.41 -4.60
N LEU A 10 -19.88 7.62 -4.15
CA LEU A 10 -21.21 8.22 -4.30
C LEU A 10 -21.62 8.35 -5.77
N ALA A 11 -20.73 8.81 -6.63
CA ALA A 11 -21.00 8.90 -8.08
C ALA A 11 -21.24 7.51 -8.69
N VAL A 12 -20.43 6.53 -8.35
CA VAL A 12 -20.62 5.13 -8.81
C VAL A 12 -21.94 4.58 -8.33
N MET A 13 -22.30 4.79 -7.05
CA MET A 13 -23.58 4.35 -6.50
C MET A 13 -24.78 4.98 -7.20
N ALA A 14 -24.74 6.28 -7.52
CA ALA A 14 -25.79 6.94 -8.27
C ALA A 14 -26.00 6.30 -9.65
N VAL A 15 -24.91 6.04 -10.38
CA VAL A 15 -24.94 5.33 -11.67
C VAL A 15 -25.52 3.92 -11.53
N VAL A 16 -25.14 3.20 -10.49
CA VAL A 16 -25.61 1.84 -10.21
C VAL A 16 -27.12 1.81 -9.93
N VAL A 17 -27.63 2.75 -9.15
CA VAL A 17 -29.08 2.87 -8.86
C VAL A 17 -29.87 3.18 -10.15
N LEU A 18 -29.37 4.09 -10.98
CA LEU A 18 -29.97 4.40 -12.28
C LEU A 18 -29.97 3.18 -13.20
N ALA A 19 -28.87 2.44 -13.27
CA ALA A 19 -28.78 1.21 -14.05
C ALA A 19 -29.72 0.13 -13.55
N ALA A 20 -29.90 -0.04 -12.25
CA ALA A 20 -30.86 -0.96 -11.65
C ALA A 20 -32.30 -0.54 -11.94
N GLY A 21 -32.62 0.77 -11.89
CA GLY A 21 -33.91 1.34 -12.28
C GLY A 21 -34.23 1.06 -13.75
N ALA A 22 -33.28 1.32 -14.64
CA ALA A 22 -33.43 1.03 -16.08
C ALA A 22 -33.63 -0.48 -16.33
N ALA A 23 -32.87 -1.35 -15.64
CA ALA A 23 -33.05 -2.80 -15.74
C ALA A 23 -34.43 -3.25 -15.26
N THR A 24 -34.93 -2.69 -14.15
CA THR A 24 -36.27 -2.97 -13.62
C THR A 24 -37.34 -2.58 -14.64
N TRP A 25 -37.21 -1.41 -15.26
CA TRP A 25 -38.12 -0.94 -16.31
C TRP A 25 -38.08 -1.83 -17.56
N LEU A 26 -36.89 -2.25 -18.02
CA LEU A 26 -36.75 -3.20 -19.13
C LEU A 26 -37.38 -4.55 -18.80
N ALA A 27 -37.16 -5.09 -17.59
CA ALA A 27 -37.78 -6.33 -17.13
C ALA A 27 -39.28 -6.24 -17.12
N ALA A 28 -39.84 -5.12 -16.64
CA ALA A 28 -41.29 -4.89 -16.63
C ALA A 28 -41.90 -4.83 -18.05
N ARG A 29 -41.19 -4.18 -19.00
CA ARG A 29 -41.64 -4.09 -20.40
C ARG A 29 -41.52 -5.40 -21.17
N SER A 30 -40.49 -6.20 -20.90
CA SER A 30 -40.26 -7.44 -21.64
C SER A 30 -41.19 -8.59 -21.23
N GLY A 31 -41.99 -8.41 -20.18
CA GLY A 31 -42.85 -9.46 -19.64
C GLY A 31 -42.08 -10.66 -19.08
N GLN A 32 -40.76 -10.53 -18.93
CA GLN A 32 -39.92 -11.61 -18.43
C GLN A 32 -40.17 -11.82 -16.94
N ASN A 33 -40.44 -13.03 -16.58
CA ASN A 33 -40.64 -13.44 -15.19
C ASN A 33 -39.34 -14.03 -14.66
N PHE A 34 -38.73 -13.33 -13.74
CA PHE A 34 -37.53 -13.82 -13.06
C PHE A 34 -37.95 -14.45 -11.74
N GLN A 35 -37.66 -15.72 -11.53
CA GLN A 35 -37.74 -16.28 -10.18
C GLN A 35 -36.59 -15.73 -9.35
N PRO A 36 -36.80 -15.39 -8.05
CA PRO A 36 -35.69 -15.01 -7.15
C PRO A 36 -34.80 -16.22 -7.03
N HIS A 37 -33.61 -16.11 -7.55
CA HIS A 37 -32.63 -17.19 -7.50
C HIS A 37 -31.72 -17.01 -6.28
N LEU A 38 -31.60 -18.10 -5.49
CA LEU A 38 -30.78 -18.16 -4.26
C LEU A 38 -29.44 -17.40 -4.32
N PRO A 39 -28.76 -17.32 -5.46
CA PRO A 39 -27.44 -16.71 -5.52
C PRO A 39 -27.39 -15.19 -5.52
N LEU A 40 -28.50 -14.53 -5.86
CA LEU A 40 -28.64 -13.10 -5.62
C LEU A 40 -28.85 -12.82 -4.12
N LEU A 41 -29.02 -13.87 -3.31
CA LEU A 41 -29.10 -13.72 -1.86
C LEU A 41 -27.74 -13.37 -1.23
N VAL A 42 -26.60 -13.75 -1.83
CA VAL A 42 -25.27 -13.43 -1.25
C VAL A 42 -25.11 -11.93 -0.99
N PRO A 43 -25.33 -11.01 -1.96
CA PRO A 43 -25.30 -9.58 -1.67
C PRO A 43 -26.34 -9.14 -0.63
N LEU A 44 -27.53 -9.71 -0.65
CA LEU A 44 -28.57 -9.38 0.33
C LEU A 44 -28.26 -9.90 1.73
N CYS A 45 -27.45 -10.95 1.87
CA CYS A 45 -26.93 -11.36 3.19
C CYS A 45 -26.09 -10.26 3.82
N PHE A 46 -25.18 -9.64 3.06
CA PHE A 46 -24.39 -8.51 3.55
C PHE A 46 -25.25 -7.30 3.89
N VAL A 47 -26.30 -7.01 3.08
CA VAL A 47 -27.29 -5.97 3.41
C VAL A 47 -27.96 -6.29 4.74
N ALA A 48 -28.43 -7.53 4.94
CA ALA A 48 -29.09 -7.94 6.16
C ALA A 48 -28.16 -7.87 7.40
N ILE A 49 -26.92 -8.33 7.25
CA ILE A 49 -25.90 -8.27 8.32
C ILE A 49 -25.64 -6.82 8.71
N ALA A 50 -25.32 -5.95 7.73
CA ALA A 50 -25.05 -4.54 7.99
C ALA A 50 -26.26 -3.83 8.61
N ALA A 51 -27.47 -4.14 8.14
CA ALA A 51 -28.70 -3.57 8.70
C ALA A 51 -28.91 -3.99 10.16
N VAL A 52 -28.75 -5.29 10.48
CA VAL A 52 -28.87 -5.80 11.86
C VAL A 52 -27.80 -5.18 12.77
N GLN A 53 -26.57 -5.10 12.31
CA GLN A 53 -25.48 -4.50 13.08
C GLN A 53 -25.62 -2.99 13.31
N SER A 54 -26.41 -2.30 12.45
CA SER A 54 -26.70 -0.88 12.58
C SER A 54 -27.87 -0.58 13.54
N VAL A 55 -28.66 -1.57 13.94
CA VAL A 55 -29.82 -1.35 14.81
C VAL A 55 -29.38 -0.99 16.21
N PRO A 56 -29.85 0.14 16.77
CA PRO A 56 -29.58 0.49 18.17
C PRO A 56 -30.25 -0.49 19.11
N LEU A 57 -29.48 -1.11 20.00
CA LEU A 57 -29.94 -2.06 21.01
C LEU A 57 -29.84 -1.45 22.40
N PRO A 58 -30.77 -1.79 23.31
CA PRO A 58 -30.61 -1.46 24.72
C PRO A 58 -29.30 -2.03 25.28
N SER A 59 -28.63 -1.27 26.15
CA SER A 59 -27.31 -1.63 26.70
C SER A 59 -27.26 -3.03 27.32
N GLY A 60 -28.30 -3.44 28.03
CA GLY A 60 -28.37 -4.79 28.62
C GLY A 60 -28.47 -5.91 27.58
N VAL A 61 -29.15 -5.70 26.47
CA VAL A 61 -29.24 -6.68 25.37
C VAL A 61 -27.90 -6.76 24.66
N ARG A 62 -27.31 -5.61 24.36
CA ARG A 62 -26.00 -5.53 23.72
C ARG A 62 -24.92 -6.21 24.54
N ALA A 63 -24.86 -5.96 25.84
CA ALA A 63 -23.89 -6.55 26.77
C ALA A 63 -23.98 -8.09 26.84
N ARG A 64 -25.16 -8.66 26.59
CA ARG A 64 -25.31 -10.13 26.48
C ARG A 64 -24.81 -10.67 25.15
N LEU A 65 -24.98 -9.93 24.07
CA LEU A 65 -24.58 -10.36 22.72
C LEU A 65 -23.09 -10.14 22.45
N ASP A 66 -22.55 -9.04 22.96
CA ASP A 66 -21.14 -8.63 22.78
C ASP A 66 -20.64 -7.94 24.07
N PRO A 67 -20.24 -8.71 25.10
CA PRO A 67 -19.73 -8.16 26.35
C PRO A 67 -18.48 -7.30 26.15
N ALA A 68 -17.48 -7.80 25.41
CA ALA A 68 -16.22 -7.10 25.18
C ALA A 68 -16.44 -5.78 24.44
N GLY A 69 -17.26 -5.75 23.39
CA GLY A 69 -17.59 -4.52 22.71
C GLY A 69 -18.37 -3.52 23.58
N SER A 70 -19.18 -4.03 24.52
CA SER A 70 -19.87 -3.17 25.49
C SER A 70 -18.90 -2.53 26.47
N GLU A 71 -17.85 -3.23 26.89
CA GLU A 71 -16.77 -2.69 27.71
C GLU A 71 -15.98 -1.62 26.98
N LEU A 72 -15.64 -1.84 25.69
CA LEU A 72 -14.96 -0.85 24.88
C LEU A 72 -15.77 0.45 24.73
N LEU A 73 -17.07 0.33 24.50
CA LEU A 73 -17.94 1.51 24.41
C LEU A 73 -18.12 2.22 25.75
N ALA A 74 -18.09 1.47 26.86
CA ALA A 74 -18.19 2.03 28.20
C ALA A 74 -16.98 2.86 28.62
N LEU A 75 -15.83 2.73 27.94
CA LEU A 75 -14.67 3.62 28.11
C LEU A 75 -15.00 5.08 27.74
N GLY A 76 -16.06 5.30 26.95
CA GLY A 76 -16.59 6.61 26.62
C GLY A 76 -17.73 7.02 27.55
N GLN A 77 -18.65 7.83 27.05
CA GLN A 77 -19.90 8.13 27.75
C GLN A 77 -20.86 6.96 27.58
N PRO A 78 -21.34 6.37 28.67
CA PRO A 78 -22.33 5.27 28.61
C PRO A 78 -23.59 5.74 27.88
N LYS A 79 -23.97 5.03 26.82
CA LYS A 79 -25.22 5.27 26.09
C LYS A 79 -26.25 4.22 26.47
N ALA A 80 -27.49 4.64 26.71
CA ALA A 80 -28.59 3.71 27.02
C ALA A 80 -28.88 2.74 25.86
N VAL A 81 -28.63 3.19 24.65
CA VAL A 81 -28.75 2.40 23.41
C VAL A 81 -27.51 2.62 22.54
N ALA A 82 -27.02 1.56 21.93
CA ALA A 82 -25.91 1.59 20.99
C ALA A 82 -26.07 0.48 19.94
N ALA A 83 -25.59 0.73 18.73
CA ALA A 83 -25.58 -0.30 17.68
C ALA A 83 -24.70 -1.50 18.09
N LEU A 84 -24.94 -2.67 17.49
CA LEU A 84 -24.08 -3.82 17.65
C LEU A 84 -22.70 -3.55 17.06
N SER A 85 -22.66 -2.86 15.92
CA SER A 85 -21.41 -2.37 15.31
C SER A 85 -20.64 -1.46 16.27
N LEU A 86 -19.33 -1.67 16.35
CA LEU A 86 -18.39 -0.82 17.11
C LEU A 86 -17.98 0.44 16.33
N ASP A 87 -18.24 0.45 15.01
CA ASP A 87 -18.09 1.61 14.14
C ASP A 87 -19.31 1.72 13.19
N PRO A 88 -20.41 2.31 13.63
CA PRO A 88 -21.61 2.43 12.83
C PRO A 88 -21.43 3.14 11.47
N PRO A 89 -20.64 4.23 11.33
CA PRO A 89 -20.41 4.87 10.04
C PRO A 89 -19.71 3.96 9.02
N ALA A 90 -18.75 3.14 9.47
CA ALA A 90 -18.12 2.13 8.61
C ALA A 90 -19.14 1.09 8.14
N THR A 91 -19.96 0.57 9.06
CA THR A 91 -21.02 -0.40 8.73
C THR A 91 -22.08 0.19 7.78
N HIS A 92 -22.39 1.48 7.89
CA HIS A 92 -23.26 2.17 6.93
C HIS A 92 -22.63 2.25 5.54
N THR A 93 -21.32 2.42 5.44
CA THR A 93 -20.59 2.39 4.17
C THR A 93 -20.67 0.98 3.54
N GLU A 94 -20.50 -0.06 4.35
CA GLU A 94 -20.65 -1.44 3.87
C GLU A 94 -22.09 -1.79 3.47
N LEU A 95 -23.08 -1.28 4.18
CA LEU A 95 -24.50 -1.39 3.77
C LEU A 95 -24.70 -0.76 2.38
N ALA A 96 -24.13 0.41 2.15
CA ALA A 96 -24.18 1.09 0.85
C ALA A 96 -23.51 0.27 -0.25
N LYS A 97 -22.31 -0.26 -0.01
CA LYS A 97 -21.58 -1.13 -0.94
C LYS A 97 -22.40 -2.39 -1.26
N ALA A 98 -22.93 -3.07 -0.24
CA ALA A 98 -23.73 -4.26 -0.40
C ALA A 98 -25.02 -4.00 -1.22
N GLY A 99 -25.70 -2.87 -1.00
CA GLY A 99 -26.84 -2.42 -1.80
C GLY A 99 -26.46 -2.18 -3.26
N ALA A 100 -25.33 -1.53 -3.52
CA ALA A 100 -24.82 -1.30 -4.87
C ALA A 100 -24.49 -2.62 -5.58
N VAL A 101 -23.84 -3.55 -4.88
CA VAL A 101 -23.54 -4.90 -5.39
C VAL A 101 -24.82 -5.65 -5.78
N ALA A 102 -25.84 -5.61 -4.92
CA ALA A 102 -27.13 -6.22 -5.21
C ALA A 102 -27.79 -5.59 -6.46
N CYS A 103 -27.71 -4.27 -6.62
CA CYS A 103 -28.22 -3.55 -7.79
C CYS A 103 -27.47 -3.97 -9.08
N VAL A 104 -26.15 -4.02 -9.05
CA VAL A 104 -25.32 -4.42 -10.20
C VAL A 104 -25.59 -5.86 -10.60
N ALA A 105 -25.62 -6.77 -9.63
CA ALA A 105 -25.91 -8.17 -9.88
C ALA A 105 -27.31 -8.36 -10.51
N PHE A 106 -28.30 -7.62 -10.03
CA PHE A 106 -29.64 -7.62 -10.58
C PHE A 106 -29.71 -7.05 -12.00
N ALA A 107 -29.10 -5.89 -12.25
CA ALA A 107 -29.04 -5.29 -13.56
C ALA A 107 -28.34 -6.21 -14.58
N ALA A 108 -27.22 -6.80 -14.20
CA ALA A 108 -26.49 -7.76 -15.04
C ALA A 108 -27.28 -9.02 -15.33
N LEU A 109 -28.06 -9.52 -14.36
CA LEU A 109 -28.98 -10.63 -14.53
C LEU A 109 -30.04 -10.29 -15.61
N VAL A 110 -30.74 -9.15 -15.48
CA VAL A 110 -31.78 -8.73 -16.42
C VAL A 110 -31.23 -8.58 -17.84
N LEU A 111 -30.08 -7.90 -17.98
CA LEU A 111 -29.43 -7.71 -19.28
C LEU A 111 -29.04 -9.05 -19.92
N SER A 112 -28.49 -9.96 -19.13
CA SER A 112 -27.97 -11.24 -19.62
C SER A 112 -29.07 -12.32 -19.87
N ALA A 113 -30.26 -12.12 -19.34
CA ALA A 113 -31.43 -12.97 -19.65
C ALA A 113 -31.95 -12.74 -21.08
N GLY A 114 -31.80 -11.52 -21.61
CA GLY A 114 -32.22 -11.17 -22.99
C GLY A 114 -31.19 -11.70 -24.01
N ARG A 115 -31.69 -12.39 -25.07
CA ARG A 115 -30.83 -12.96 -26.13
C ARG A 115 -29.90 -11.94 -26.78
N ARG A 116 -30.37 -10.68 -27.01
CA ARG A 116 -29.60 -9.62 -27.69
C ARG A 116 -28.46 -9.07 -26.84
N LEU A 117 -28.65 -8.99 -25.51
CA LEU A 117 -27.69 -8.36 -24.57
C LEU A 117 -26.92 -9.39 -23.71
N ARG A 118 -27.08 -10.69 -24.02
CA ARG A 118 -26.55 -11.79 -23.24
C ARG A 118 -25.02 -11.74 -23.00
N LEU A 119 -24.31 -11.13 -23.93
CA LEU A 119 -22.85 -10.99 -23.87
C LEU A 119 -22.42 -9.56 -23.55
N ALA A 120 -23.34 -8.61 -23.36
CA ALA A 120 -22.98 -7.21 -23.12
C ALA A 120 -22.19 -7.04 -21.82
N VAL A 121 -22.63 -7.67 -20.74
CA VAL A 121 -21.94 -7.61 -19.44
C VAL A 121 -20.56 -8.25 -19.51
N PRO A 122 -20.38 -9.49 -19.99
CA PRO A 122 -19.05 -10.07 -20.24
C PRO A 122 -18.16 -9.19 -21.11
N PHE A 123 -18.71 -8.60 -22.18
CA PHE A 123 -17.93 -7.71 -23.04
C PHE A 123 -17.41 -6.48 -22.30
N LEU A 124 -18.27 -5.82 -21.50
CA LEU A 124 -17.88 -4.63 -20.73
C LEU A 124 -16.82 -4.94 -19.68
N VAL A 125 -16.91 -6.09 -19.00
CA VAL A 125 -15.90 -6.51 -18.01
C VAL A 125 -14.57 -6.81 -18.69
N ALA A 126 -14.58 -7.54 -19.82
CA ALA A 126 -13.36 -7.81 -20.59
C ALA A 126 -12.73 -6.52 -21.13
N ALA A 127 -13.56 -5.59 -21.64
CA ALA A 127 -13.09 -4.29 -22.13
C ALA A 127 -12.48 -3.43 -21.01
N ALA A 128 -13.06 -3.47 -19.80
CA ALA A 128 -12.48 -2.81 -18.63
C ALA A 128 -11.10 -3.38 -18.27
N GLY A 129 -10.95 -4.71 -18.29
CA GLY A 129 -9.66 -5.36 -18.09
C GLY A 129 -8.60 -4.96 -19.13
N VAL A 130 -9.00 -4.90 -20.42
CA VAL A 130 -8.11 -4.42 -21.50
C VAL A 130 -7.69 -2.98 -21.27
N ALA A 131 -8.65 -2.10 -20.92
CA ALA A 131 -8.34 -0.70 -20.61
C ALA A 131 -7.36 -0.56 -19.44
N VAL A 132 -7.55 -1.33 -18.36
CA VAL A 132 -6.64 -1.36 -17.21
C VAL A 132 -5.25 -1.85 -17.62
N LEU A 133 -5.16 -2.92 -18.42
CA LEU A 133 -3.88 -3.43 -18.93
C LEU A 133 -3.14 -2.36 -19.76
N ILE A 134 -3.86 -1.67 -20.67
CA ILE A 134 -3.27 -0.62 -21.51
C ILE A 134 -2.75 0.54 -20.65
N VAL A 135 -3.53 1.00 -19.68
CA VAL A 135 -3.12 2.07 -18.77
C VAL A 135 -1.92 1.63 -17.91
N GLY A 136 -1.93 0.40 -17.39
CA GLY A 136 -0.81 -0.14 -16.61
C GLY A 136 0.49 -0.24 -17.41
N LEU A 137 0.42 -0.72 -18.65
CA LEU A 137 1.57 -0.75 -19.55
C LEU A 137 2.04 0.66 -19.91
N GLY A 138 1.10 1.60 -20.14
CA GLY A 138 1.41 3.00 -20.43
C GLY A 138 2.14 3.69 -19.27
N HIS A 139 1.67 3.51 -18.03
CA HIS A 139 2.35 4.05 -16.83
C HIS A 139 3.76 3.48 -16.67
N ARG A 140 3.95 2.18 -16.88
CA ARG A 140 5.28 1.55 -16.81
C ARG A 140 6.21 2.05 -17.91
N ALA A 141 5.71 2.19 -19.13
CA ALA A 141 6.50 2.68 -20.27
C ALA A 141 6.90 4.15 -20.12
N ALA A 142 6.04 4.97 -19.50
CA ALA A 142 6.30 6.38 -19.24
C ALA A 142 7.10 6.63 -17.95
N PHE A 143 7.43 5.58 -17.16
CA PHE A 143 8.01 5.72 -15.83
C PHE A 143 7.22 6.69 -14.93
N GLU A 144 5.89 6.73 -15.11
CA GLU A 144 5.02 7.65 -14.37
C GLU A 144 4.97 7.27 -12.89
N THR A 145 5.29 8.22 -12.03
CA THR A 145 5.30 8.05 -10.57
C THR A 145 3.97 8.40 -9.90
N ARG A 146 3.03 8.96 -10.67
CA ARG A 146 1.70 9.36 -10.22
C ARG A 146 0.62 8.60 -10.98
N VAL A 147 -0.39 8.14 -10.27
CA VAL A 147 -1.58 7.53 -10.90
C VAL A 147 -2.28 8.60 -11.72
N TYR A 148 -2.38 8.42 -13.02
CA TYR A 148 -2.89 9.39 -14.00
C TYR A 148 -2.17 10.76 -13.98
N GLY A 149 -0.91 10.82 -13.52
CA GLY A 149 -0.19 12.09 -13.35
C GLY A 149 -0.74 12.99 -12.22
N LEU A 150 -1.73 12.55 -11.46
CA LEU A 150 -2.45 13.36 -10.48
C LEU A 150 -2.15 12.98 -9.02
N ILE A 151 -2.17 11.69 -8.70
CA ILE A 151 -2.10 11.20 -7.34
C ILE A 151 -0.80 10.44 -7.12
N ALA A 152 0.04 10.94 -6.21
CA ALA A 152 1.19 10.18 -5.73
C ALA A 152 0.69 9.08 -4.77
N PRO A 153 0.99 7.80 -5.03
CA PRO A 153 0.72 6.74 -4.06
C PRO A 153 1.60 6.95 -2.83
N GLY A 154 1.04 6.73 -1.65
CA GLY A 154 1.74 6.89 -0.38
C GLY A 154 2.70 5.74 -0.05
N GLY A 155 3.50 5.26 -1.01
CA GLY A 155 4.43 4.16 -0.80
C GLY A 155 5.56 4.16 -1.81
N GLU A 156 6.64 3.42 -1.51
CA GLU A 156 7.76 3.24 -2.42
C GLU A 156 7.37 2.35 -3.61
N GLY A 157 7.57 2.84 -4.81
CA GLY A 157 7.36 2.09 -6.05
C GLY A 157 6.61 2.85 -7.14
N LEU A 158 6.73 2.39 -8.37
CA LEU A 158 5.97 2.91 -9.50
C LEU A 158 4.52 2.41 -9.42
N PRO A 159 3.52 3.27 -9.65
CA PRO A 159 2.14 2.85 -9.75
C PRO A 159 1.95 1.85 -10.89
N VAL A 160 1.14 0.84 -10.63
CA VAL A 160 0.91 -0.27 -11.57
C VAL A 160 -0.46 -0.09 -12.23
N GLY A 161 -0.66 0.99 -12.97
CA GLY A 161 -1.93 1.25 -13.65
C GLY A 161 -2.91 2.07 -12.81
N PRO A 162 -4.26 1.92 -13.03
CA PRO A 162 -5.27 2.73 -12.34
C PRO A 162 -5.50 2.33 -10.88
N PHE A 163 -4.92 1.24 -10.42
CA PHE A 163 -4.95 0.82 -9.03
C PHE A 163 -3.65 1.20 -8.32
N ILE A 164 -3.77 1.67 -7.08
CA ILE A 164 -2.60 1.94 -6.22
C ILE A 164 -1.92 0.61 -5.83
N ASN A 165 -2.74 -0.42 -5.54
CA ASN A 165 -2.26 -1.75 -5.20
C ASN A 165 -2.19 -2.64 -6.45
N ARG A 166 -1.02 -3.18 -6.74
CA ARG A 166 -0.77 -4.10 -7.87
C ARG A 166 -1.56 -5.41 -7.78
N ASN A 167 -1.90 -5.88 -6.57
CA ASN A 167 -2.70 -7.09 -6.39
C ASN A 167 -4.12 -6.86 -6.89
N HIS A 168 -4.71 -5.69 -6.61
CA HIS A 168 -6.04 -5.32 -7.09
C HIS A 168 -6.10 -5.17 -8.62
N GLU A 169 -5.01 -4.65 -9.24
CA GLU A 169 -4.90 -4.64 -10.69
C GLU A 169 -4.90 -6.06 -11.24
N ALA A 170 -4.07 -6.94 -10.66
CA ALA A 170 -3.99 -8.34 -11.05
C ALA A 170 -5.36 -9.03 -10.98
N GLU A 171 -6.08 -8.82 -9.90
CA GLU A 171 -7.37 -9.46 -9.65
C GLU A 171 -8.44 -9.09 -10.68
N LEU A 172 -8.51 -7.82 -11.09
CA LEU A 172 -9.40 -7.42 -12.18
C LEU A 172 -8.97 -8.04 -13.52
N LEU A 173 -7.66 -8.11 -13.79
CA LEU A 173 -7.13 -8.73 -15.01
C LEU A 173 -7.44 -10.23 -15.04
N GLU A 174 -7.35 -10.94 -13.92
CA GLU A 174 -7.70 -12.36 -13.77
C GLU A 174 -9.18 -12.62 -14.08
N LEU A 175 -10.08 -11.87 -13.44
CA LEU A 175 -11.50 -11.93 -13.73
C LEU A 175 -11.76 -11.71 -15.22
N SER A 176 -11.20 -10.63 -15.77
CA SER A 176 -11.38 -10.23 -17.17
C SER A 176 -10.81 -11.25 -18.15
N ALA A 177 -9.73 -11.95 -17.79
CA ALA A 177 -9.12 -13.00 -18.61
C ALA A 177 -10.06 -14.19 -18.81
N PHE A 178 -10.66 -14.70 -17.74
CA PHE A 178 -11.64 -15.79 -17.84
C PHE A 178 -12.95 -15.34 -18.50
N VAL A 179 -13.35 -14.07 -18.32
CA VAL A 179 -14.48 -13.48 -19.05
C VAL A 179 -14.18 -13.37 -20.55
N ALA A 180 -12.95 -12.97 -20.95
CA ALA A 180 -12.51 -12.98 -22.34
C ALA A 180 -12.50 -14.41 -22.93
N LEU A 181 -12.09 -15.41 -22.13
CA LEU A 181 -12.19 -16.81 -22.52
C LEU A 181 -13.65 -17.24 -22.75
N ALA A 182 -14.60 -16.78 -21.94
CA ALA A 182 -16.02 -16.99 -22.15
C ALA A 182 -16.49 -16.39 -23.49
N LEU A 183 -16.06 -15.18 -23.84
CA LEU A 183 -16.35 -14.53 -25.12
C LEU A 183 -15.72 -15.29 -26.30
N ALA A 184 -14.57 -15.90 -26.11
CA ALA A 184 -13.96 -16.77 -27.13
C ALA A 184 -14.85 -17.97 -27.45
N TYR A 185 -15.47 -18.59 -26.44
CA TYR A 185 -16.41 -19.72 -26.68
C TYR A 185 -17.76 -19.26 -27.23
N ALA A 186 -18.16 -18.02 -26.99
CA ALA A 186 -19.34 -17.42 -27.55
C ALA A 186 -19.16 -16.92 -29.00
N GLY A 187 -17.91 -16.82 -29.49
CA GLY A 187 -17.56 -16.28 -30.80
C GLY A 187 -18.12 -17.08 -31.97
N ALA A 188 -18.90 -16.43 -32.86
CA ALA A 188 -19.53 -17.06 -34.00
C ALA A 188 -18.52 -17.47 -35.09
N THR A 189 -17.42 -16.72 -35.28
CA THR A 189 -16.43 -16.97 -36.33
C THR A 189 -15.09 -17.42 -35.70
N ARG A 190 -14.26 -18.07 -36.52
CA ARG A 190 -12.90 -18.50 -36.09
C ARG A 190 -12.05 -17.30 -35.63
N ASP A 191 -12.12 -16.20 -36.36
CA ASP A 191 -11.34 -14.99 -36.07
C ASP A 191 -11.75 -14.35 -34.74
N LYS A 192 -13.06 -14.22 -34.49
CA LYS A 192 -13.56 -13.71 -33.20
C LYS A 192 -13.11 -14.60 -32.03
N ARG A 193 -13.12 -15.92 -32.21
CA ARG A 193 -12.64 -16.86 -31.20
C ARG A 193 -11.15 -16.70 -30.93
N LEU A 194 -10.36 -16.52 -32.01
CA LEU A 194 -8.92 -16.31 -31.90
C LEU A 194 -8.60 -14.98 -31.18
N ILE A 195 -9.23 -13.89 -31.60
CA ILE A 195 -9.05 -12.56 -30.98
C ILE A 195 -9.31 -12.64 -29.48
N TRP A 196 -10.43 -13.18 -29.05
CA TRP A 196 -10.75 -13.27 -27.62
C TRP A 196 -9.83 -14.22 -26.83
N LYS A 197 -9.29 -15.28 -27.46
CA LYS A 197 -8.24 -16.11 -26.84
C LYS A 197 -6.95 -15.32 -26.65
N LEU A 198 -6.56 -14.51 -27.63
CA LEU A 198 -5.38 -13.64 -27.52
C LEU A 198 -5.57 -12.60 -26.42
N VAL A 199 -6.76 -11.97 -26.36
CA VAL A 199 -7.11 -11.03 -25.27
C VAL A 199 -7.02 -11.74 -23.92
N ALA A 200 -7.58 -12.93 -23.76
CA ALA A 200 -7.50 -13.70 -22.52
C ALA A 200 -6.06 -13.98 -22.10
N ALA A 201 -5.23 -14.42 -23.06
CA ALA A 201 -3.81 -14.67 -22.82
C ALA A 201 -3.04 -13.38 -22.42
N SER A 202 -3.32 -12.27 -23.10
CA SER A 202 -2.69 -10.96 -22.76
C SER A 202 -3.08 -10.49 -21.36
N LEU A 203 -4.35 -10.66 -20.95
CA LEU A 203 -4.81 -10.32 -19.61
C LEU A 203 -4.18 -11.22 -18.54
N MET A 204 -4.04 -12.54 -18.79
CA MET A 204 -3.33 -13.45 -17.89
C MET A 204 -1.86 -13.06 -17.75
N ALA A 205 -1.18 -12.77 -18.86
CA ALA A 205 0.20 -12.29 -18.84
C ALA A 205 0.33 -10.96 -18.10
N GLY A 206 -0.62 -10.04 -18.29
CA GLY A 206 -0.72 -8.80 -17.55
C GLY A 206 -0.83 -9.02 -16.05
N ALA A 207 -1.75 -9.91 -15.61
CA ALA A 207 -1.92 -10.26 -14.20
C ALA A 207 -0.61 -10.80 -13.59
N LEU A 208 0.06 -11.74 -14.25
CA LEU A 208 1.34 -12.29 -13.80
C LEU A 208 2.46 -11.23 -13.78
N SER A 209 2.44 -10.28 -14.73
CA SER A 209 3.44 -9.20 -14.80
C SER A 209 3.37 -8.22 -13.63
N THR A 210 2.29 -8.22 -12.84
CA THR A 210 2.19 -7.46 -11.58
C THR A 210 3.08 -8.02 -10.47
N LEU A 211 3.60 -9.24 -10.64
CA LEU A 211 4.38 -9.97 -9.64
C LEU A 211 3.60 -10.22 -8.33
N SER A 212 2.26 -10.34 -8.43
CA SER A 212 1.41 -10.73 -7.30
C SER A 212 1.47 -12.24 -7.09
N ARG A 213 1.83 -12.69 -5.89
CA ARG A 213 1.77 -14.13 -5.53
C ARG A 213 0.33 -14.65 -5.51
N GLY A 214 -0.61 -13.78 -5.13
CA GLY A 214 -2.05 -14.06 -5.18
C GLY A 214 -2.53 -14.41 -6.59
N SER A 215 -1.94 -13.78 -7.64
CA SER A 215 -2.29 -14.07 -9.04
C SER A 215 -2.00 -15.50 -9.45
N VAL A 216 -0.91 -16.08 -8.99
CA VAL A 216 -0.55 -17.49 -9.30
C VAL A 216 -1.59 -18.43 -8.70
N LEU A 217 -1.96 -18.19 -7.44
CA LEU A 217 -3.01 -18.94 -6.75
C LEU A 217 -4.36 -18.80 -7.47
N ALA A 218 -4.73 -17.57 -7.81
CA ALA A 218 -6.01 -17.23 -8.45
C ALA A 218 -6.14 -17.85 -9.84
N LEU A 219 -5.15 -17.66 -10.71
CA LEU A 219 -5.16 -18.24 -12.05
C LEU A 219 -5.17 -19.77 -11.99
N GLY A 220 -4.43 -20.36 -11.04
CA GLY A 220 -4.47 -21.82 -10.80
C GLY A 220 -5.86 -22.29 -10.38
N ALA A 221 -6.50 -21.64 -9.42
CA ALA A 221 -7.85 -21.97 -8.95
C ALA A 221 -8.89 -21.80 -10.07
N GLY A 222 -8.80 -20.71 -10.84
CA GLY A 222 -9.65 -20.48 -12.02
C GLY A 222 -9.47 -21.58 -13.08
N ALA A 223 -8.23 -21.93 -13.40
CA ALA A 223 -7.93 -23.00 -14.35
C ALA A 223 -8.48 -24.35 -13.88
N ILE A 224 -8.28 -24.73 -12.62
CA ILE A 224 -8.83 -25.96 -12.03
C ILE A 224 -10.37 -25.93 -12.11
N THR A 225 -10.99 -24.82 -11.72
CA THR A 225 -12.46 -24.67 -11.79
C THR A 225 -12.96 -24.84 -13.21
N TRP A 226 -12.29 -24.23 -14.20
CA TRP A 226 -12.63 -24.37 -15.60
C TRP A 226 -12.53 -25.82 -16.08
N LEU A 227 -11.43 -26.51 -15.74
CA LEU A 227 -11.21 -27.93 -16.10
C LEU A 227 -12.27 -28.87 -15.52
N VAL A 228 -12.69 -28.61 -14.27
CA VAL A 228 -13.73 -29.40 -13.59
C VAL A 228 -15.11 -29.18 -14.20
N LEU A 229 -15.39 -27.94 -14.66
CA LEU A 229 -16.70 -27.54 -15.13
C LEU A 229 -16.87 -27.65 -16.66
N VAL A 230 -15.78 -27.55 -17.45
CA VAL A 230 -15.90 -27.57 -18.91
C VAL A 230 -16.55 -28.85 -19.40
N PRO A 231 -17.60 -28.77 -20.29
CA PRO A 231 -18.23 -29.95 -20.83
C PRO A 231 -17.24 -30.84 -21.57
N GLY A 232 -17.43 -32.18 -21.48
CA GLY A 232 -16.74 -33.14 -22.32
C GLY A 232 -17.13 -32.97 -23.80
N THR A 233 -16.46 -33.66 -24.70
CA THR A 233 -16.90 -33.86 -26.08
C THR A 233 -18.11 -34.80 -26.09
N ASP A 234 -19.03 -34.62 -27.01
CA ASP A 234 -20.30 -35.38 -27.09
C ASP A 234 -20.10 -36.92 -27.32
N ASP A 235 -18.86 -37.37 -27.54
CA ASP A 235 -18.56 -38.75 -27.90
C ASP A 235 -18.36 -39.71 -26.69
N GLY A 236 -18.81 -39.32 -25.49
CA GLY A 236 -18.75 -40.22 -24.31
C GLY A 236 -17.36 -40.56 -23.78
N GLU A 237 -16.31 -40.03 -24.40
CA GLU A 237 -14.94 -40.29 -24.01
C GLU A 237 -14.63 -39.68 -22.64
N PRO A 238 -13.93 -40.40 -21.73
CA PRO A 238 -13.53 -39.84 -20.46
C PRO A 238 -12.66 -38.61 -20.70
N ARG A 239 -12.89 -37.55 -19.91
CA ARG A 239 -12.13 -36.29 -19.94
C ARG A 239 -10.64 -36.59 -20.06
N PRO A 240 -9.97 -36.32 -21.19
CA PRO A 240 -8.63 -36.81 -21.38
C PRO A 240 -7.69 -36.13 -20.38
N ARG A 241 -6.84 -36.95 -19.71
CA ARG A 241 -5.68 -36.49 -18.94
C ARG A 241 -4.85 -35.45 -19.69
N SER A 242 -4.89 -35.48 -21.03
CA SER A 242 -4.26 -34.50 -21.93
C SER A 242 -4.73 -33.05 -21.72
N ARG A 243 -5.99 -32.82 -21.32
CA ARG A 243 -6.48 -31.45 -21.08
C ARG A 243 -6.00 -30.87 -19.75
N PHE A 244 -5.89 -31.73 -18.73
CA PHE A 244 -5.25 -31.32 -17.45
C PHE A 244 -3.77 -31.02 -17.70
N VAL A 245 -3.10 -31.89 -18.47
CA VAL A 245 -1.70 -31.68 -18.87
C VAL A 245 -1.56 -30.42 -19.73
N ALA A 246 -2.45 -30.17 -20.70
CA ALA A 246 -2.40 -28.98 -21.53
C ALA A 246 -2.65 -27.68 -20.74
N ALA A 247 -3.54 -27.70 -19.74
CA ALA A 247 -3.74 -26.54 -18.87
C ALA A 247 -2.59 -26.32 -17.90
N LEU A 248 -2.02 -27.41 -17.35
CA LEU A 248 -0.82 -27.35 -16.52
C LEU A 248 0.39 -26.87 -17.34
N VAL A 249 0.56 -27.37 -18.56
CA VAL A 249 1.59 -26.90 -19.49
C VAL A 249 1.35 -25.44 -19.86
N GLY A 250 0.11 -25.05 -20.16
CA GLY A 250 -0.24 -23.64 -20.41
C GLY A 250 0.11 -22.73 -19.22
N LEU A 251 -0.20 -23.14 -18.00
CA LEU A 251 0.16 -22.43 -16.77
C LEU A 251 1.68 -22.36 -16.57
N LEU A 252 2.39 -23.48 -16.84
CA LEU A 252 3.85 -23.55 -16.76
C LEU A 252 4.52 -22.70 -17.86
N VAL A 253 3.95 -22.67 -19.08
CA VAL A 253 4.45 -21.81 -20.16
C VAL A 253 4.24 -20.35 -19.84
N VAL A 254 3.06 -19.96 -19.37
CA VAL A 254 2.78 -18.58 -18.96
C VAL A 254 3.64 -18.19 -17.76
N GLY A 255 3.81 -19.09 -16.77
CA GLY A 255 4.73 -18.92 -15.64
C GLY A 255 6.18 -18.82 -16.10
N GLY A 256 6.59 -19.68 -17.04
CA GLY A 256 7.93 -19.67 -17.65
C GLY A 256 8.21 -18.40 -18.44
N ILE A 257 7.25 -17.89 -19.20
CA ILE A 257 7.36 -16.59 -19.88
C ILE A 257 7.48 -15.44 -18.87
N ALA A 258 6.69 -15.44 -17.79
CA ALA A 258 6.77 -14.45 -16.73
C ALA A 258 8.14 -14.48 -16.04
N VAL A 259 8.70 -15.70 -15.81
CA VAL A 259 10.07 -15.87 -15.27
C VAL A 259 11.12 -15.43 -16.30
N ALA A 260 10.97 -15.77 -17.57
CA ALA A 260 11.90 -15.38 -18.63
C ALA A 260 11.93 -13.85 -18.87
N LEU A 261 10.77 -13.18 -18.73
CA LEU A 261 10.67 -11.72 -18.84
C LEU A 261 11.13 -10.99 -17.59
N GLY A 262 11.10 -11.65 -16.40
CA GLY A 262 11.41 -11.07 -15.10
C GLY A 262 12.67 -11.62 -14.41
N GLY A 263 13.24 -12.73 -14.91
CA GLY A 263 14.47 -13.35 -14.38
C GLY A 263 14.44 -13.60 -12.87
N ASP A 264 15.61 -13.43 -12.26
CA ASP A 264 15.84 -13.64 -10.81
C ASP A 264 14.92 -12.82 -9.90
N ARG A 265 14.33 -11.70 -10.42
CA ARG A 265 13.41 -10.85 -9.65
C ARG A 265 12.08 -11.56 -9.37
N VAL A 266 11.56 -12.37 -10.29
CA VAL A 266 10.30 -13.10 -10.10
C VAL A 266 10.51 -14.25 -9.12
N LEU A 267 11.54 -15.08 -9.35
CA LEU A 267 11.86 -16.22 -8.49
C LEU A 267 12.28 -15.74 -7.09
N GLY A 268 13.16 -14.75 -7.00
CA GLY A 268 13.58 -14.17 -5.72
C GLY A 268 12.41 -13.65 -4.90
N ARG A 269 11.40 -13.03 -5.54
CA ARG A 269 10.23 -12.49 -4.85
C ARG A 269 9.19 -13.53 -4.46
N VAL A 270 9.04 -14.61 -5.22
CA VAL A 270 8.13 -15.72 -4.87
C VAL A 270 8.64 -16.47 -3.63
N TRP A 271 9.97 -16.62 -3.47
CA TRP A 271 10.57 -17.39 -2.38
C TRP A 271 11.07 -16.54 -1.20
N ALA A 272 11.30 -15.24 -1.39
CA ALA A 272 11.73 -14.35 -0.31
C ALA A 272 10.57 -14.07 0.66
N THR A 273 10.77 -14.40 1.93
CA THR A 273 9.89 -13.94 3.01
C THR A 273 10.21 -12.47 3.28
N HIS A 274 9.29 -11.57 2.97
CA HIS A 274 9.45 -10.15 3.23
C HIS A 274 8.95 -9.81 4.65
N ALA A 275 9.48 -8.76 5.25
CA ALA A 275 9.02 -8.27 6.55
C ALA A 275 7.50 -8.03 6.59
N ALA A 276 6.93 -7.51 5.49
CA ALA A 276 5.50 -7.32 5.34
C ALA A 276 4.67 -8.63 5.43
N ASP A 277 5.21 -9.77 5.00
CA ASP A 277 4.52 -11.06 5.11
C ASP A 277 4.48 -11.55 6.56
N VAL A 278 5.56 -11.31 7.30
CA VAL A 278 5.64 -11.62 8.74
C VAL A 278 4.63 -10.75 9.50
N GLU A 279 4.53 -9.48 9.12
CA GLU A 279 3.56 -8.53 9.68
C GLU A 279 2.11 -8.99 9.44
N LYS A 280 1.75 -9.37 8.22
CA LYS A 280 0.42 -9.93 7.89
C LYS A 280 0.06 -11.15 8.73
N ILE A 281 0.98 -12.10 8.87
CA ILE A 281 0.76 -13.30 9.68
C ILE A 281 0.52 -12.92 11.14
N GLN A 282 1.24 -11.94 11.65
CA GLN A 282 1.03 -11.47 13.03
C GLN A 282 -0.34 -10.80 13.18
N VAL A 283 -0.75 -9.97 12.22
CA VAL A 283 -2.10 -9.37 12.20
C VAL A 283 -3.18 -10.46 12.20
N TRP A 284 -3.04 -11.52 11.40
CA TRP A 284 -3.99 -12.63 11.41
C TRP A 284 -4.04 -13.34 12.75
N LYS A 285 -2.88 -13.59 13.40
CA LYS A 285 -2.82 -14.21 14.74
C LYS A 285 -3.51 -13.36 15.80
N ASP A 286 -3.30 -12.05 15.75
CA ASP A 286 -3.96 -11.14 16.69
C ASP A 286 -5.46 -11.02 16.40
N ALA A 287 -5.85 -10.97 15.14
CA ALA A 287 -7.24 -10.93 14.73
C ALA A 287 -8.05 -12.18 15.13
N LEU A 288 -7.43 -13.35 15.18
CA LEU A 288 -8.08 -14.57 15.70
C LEU A 288 -8.57 -14.43 17.16
N LYS A 289 -7.95 -13.55 17.95
CA LYS A 289 -8.38 -13.28 19.34
C LYS A 289 -9.71 -12.51 19.40
N MET A 290 -10.05 -11.81 18.32
CA MET A 290 -11.29 -11.05 18.22
C MET A 290 -12.52 -11.95 18.09
N ILE A 291 -12.37 -13.17 17.55
CA ILE A 291 -13.50 -14.09 17.32
C ILE A 291 -14.20 -14.49 18.63
N PRO A 292 -13.52 -15.00 19.65
CA PRO A 292 -14.16 -15.32 20.91
C PRO A 292 -14.60 -14.08 21.70
N ALA A 293 -13.94 -12.93 21.51
CA ALA A 293 -14.30 -11.68 22.16
C ALA A 293 -15.60 -11.08 21.57
N HIS A 294 -15.80 -11.21 20.25
CA HIS A 294 -16.92 -10.64 19.52
C HIS A 294 -17.65 -11.69 18.65
N PRO A 295 -18.35 -12.66 19.25
CA PRO A 295 -18.98 -13.76 18.49
C PRO A 295 -20.06 -13.27 17.52
N MET A 296 -20.68 -12.11 17.77
CA MET A 296 -21.66 -11.47 16.88
C MET A 296 -21.02 -10.54 15.82
N GLY A 297 -19.69 -10.44 15.84
CA GLY A 297 -18.91 -9.56 14.99
C GLY A 297 -18.77 -8.14 15.53
N ILE A 298 -17.75 -7.45 15.05
CA ILE A 298 -17.44 -6.06 15.44
C ILE A 298 -18.20 -5.01 14.62
N GLY A 299 -18.86 -5.40 13.57
CA GLY A 299 -19.48 -4.57 12.55
C GLY A 299 -18.71 -4.61 11.23
N LEU A 300 -19.44 -4.72 10.11
CA LEU A 300 -18.82 -4.68 8.79
C LEU A 300 -18.05 -3.37 8.60
N GLY A 301 -16.81 -3.45 8.10
CA GLY A 301 -15.92 -2.31 7.89
C GLY A 301 -15.28 -1.73 9.16
N ALA A 302 -15.51 -2.32 10.35
CA ALA A 302 -14.99 -1.79 11.60
C ALA A 302 -13.57 -2.30 11.97
N PHE A 303 -12.97 -3.16 11.16
CA PHE A 303 -11.71 -3.83 11.48
C PHE A 303 -10.60 -2.84 11.88
N SER A 304 -10.29 -1.86 11.03
CA SER A 304 -9.17 -0.93 11.26
C SER A 304 -9.30 -0.12 12.55
N ARG A 305 -10.53 0.11 13.02
CA ARG A 305 -10.83 0.91 14.22
C ARG A 305 -10.80 0.09 15.51
N VAL A 306 -11.04 -1.22 15.43
CA VAL A 306 -11.11 -2.11 16.59
C VAL A 306 -9.83 -2.93 16.75
N TYR A 307 -9.19 -3.32 15.67
CA TYR A 307 -7.97 -4.14 15.67
C TYR A 307 -6.85 -3.61 16.59
N PRO A 308 -6.57 -2.29 16.70
CA PRO A 308 -5.52 -1.76 17.57
C PRO A 308 -5.62 -2.22 19.04
N VAL A 309 -6.82 -2.52 19.53
CA VAL A 309 -7.05 -3.07 20.89
C VAL A 309 -6.39 -4.44 21.08
N TYR A 310 -6.37 -5.26 20.02
CA TYR A 310 -5.91 -6.64 20.02
C TYR A 310 -4.48 -6.82 19.54
N GLN A 311 -3.88 -5.76 19.05
CA GLN A 311 -2.53 -5.75 18.53
C GLN A 311 -1.49 -6.09 19.59
N THR A 312 -0.65 -7.09 19.34
CA THR A 312 0.39 -7.53 20.30
C THR A 312 1.77 -6.96 20.00
N VAL A 313 2.01 -6.55 18.77
CA VAL A 313 3.27 -5.93 18.32
C VAL A 313 2.98 -4.60 17.65
N THR A 314 3.96 -3.71 17.64
CA THR A 314 3.87 -2.48 16.87
C THR A 314 4.06 -2.80 15.38
N HIS A 315 3.21 -2.24 14.55
CA HIS A 315 3.32 -2.34 13.09
C HIS A 315 3.81 -1.01 12.51
N GLU A 316 4.61 -1.09 11.46
CA GLU A 316 5.04 0.09 10.69
C GLU A 316 3.91 0.57 9.77
N SER A 317 3.03 -0.37 9.36
CA SER A 317 1.92 -0.12 8.44
C SER A 317 0.58 -0.03 9.16
N TRP A 318 -0.33 0.81 8.65
CA TRP A 318 -1.73 0.82 9.05
C TRP A 318 -2.50 -0.23 8.25
N PHE A 319 -3.23 -1.11 8.91
CA PHE A 319 -4.05 -2.16 8.30
C PHE A 319 -5.53 -1.72 8.26
N GLU A 320 -5.96 -1.18 7.11
CA GLU A 320 -7.37 -0.84 6.89
C GLU A 320 -8.23 -2.10 6.79
N PHE A 321 -7.68 -3.17 6.19
CA PHE A 321 -8.32 -4.47 6.04
C PHE A 321 -7.40 -5.59 6.51
N LEU A 322 -8.01 -6.73 6.85
CA LEU A 322 -7.26 -7.89 7.35
C LEU A 322 -6.37 -8.58 6.29
N GLU A 323 -6.57 -8.27 5.00
CA GLU A 323 -5.91 -8.93 3.88
C GLU A 323 -6.12 -10.46 3.83
N ASN A 324 -7.28 -10.89 4.30
CA ASN A 324 -7.82 -12.24 4.25
C ASN A 324 -9.34 -12.14 4.37
N GLN A 325 -10.03 -12.16 3.23
CA GLN A 325 -11.46 -11.89 3.18
C GLN A 325 -12.32 -12.86 4.02
N PRO A 326 -12.09 -14.20 4.00
CA PRO A 326 -12.86 -15.10 4.86
C PRO A 326 -12.72 -14.81 6.35
N LEU A 327 -11.50 -14.52 6.81
CA LEU A 327 -11.24 -14.18 8.20
C LEU A 327 -11.81 -12.81 8.55
N GLY A 328 -11.72 -11.83 7.63
CA GLY A 328 -12.36 -10.52 7.76
C GLY A 328 -13.87 -10.64 7.95
N ILE A 329 -14.55 -11.41 7.10
CA ILE A 329 -15.99 -11.67 7.23
C ILE A 329 -16.31 -12.33 8.59
N LEU A 330 -15.51 -13.29 9.04
CA LEU A 330 -15.74 -13.95 10.31
C LEU A 330 -15.64 -13.00 11.51
N ILE A 331 -14.70 -12.06 11.47
CA ILE A 331 -14.50 -11.07 12.54
C ILE A 331 -15.56 -9.98 12.48
N GLU A 332 -15.83 -9.44 11.30
CA GLU A 332 -16.73 -8.30 11.14
C GLU A 332 -18.21 -8.69 11.19
N ALA A 333 -18.60 -9.76 10.51
CA ALA A 333 -19.98 -10.26 10.50
C ALA A 333 -20.28 -11.19 11.67
N GLY A 334 -19.26 -11.63 12.38
CA GLY A 334 -19.37 -12.63 13.44
C GLY A 334 -19.67 -14.04 12.93
N ILE A 335 -19.75 -15.00 13.85
CA ILE A 335 -20.02 -16.41 13.53
C ILE A 335 -21.35 -16.58 12.77
N PRO A 336 -22.48 -15.96 13.21
CA PRO A 336 -23.75 -16.13 12.50
C PRO A 336 -23.72 -15.55 11.08
N GLY A 337 -23.10 -14.36 10.90
CA GLY A 337 -22.98 -13.73 9.60
C GLY A 337 -22.07 -14.52 8.65
N ALA A 338 -20.94 -14.99 9.14
CA ALA A 338 -20.01 -15.81 8.35
C ALA A 338 -20.66 -17.14 7.90
N LEU A 339 -21.42 -17.80 8.76
CA LEU A 339 -22.19 -19.00 8.43
C LEU A 339 -23.24 -18.71 7.35
N LEU A 340 -23.96 -17.59 7.47
CA LEU A 340 -24.95 -17.18 6.48
C LEU A 340 -24.29 -16.96 5.09
N VAL A 341 -23.15 -16.27 5.04
CA VAL A 341 -22.38 -16.05 3.81
C VAL A 341 -21.87 -17.38 3.24
N LEU A 342 -21.28 -18.23 4.08
CA LEU A 342 -20.76 -19.55 3.66
C LEU A 342 -21.86 -20.44 3.07
N VAL A 343 -23.00 -20.57 3.75
CA VAL A 343 -24.13 -21.35 3.25
C VAL A 343 -24.62 -20.79 1.93
N SER A 344 -24.75 -19.46 1.81
CA SER A 344 -25.18 -18.81 0.58
C SER A 344 -24.20 -19.06 -0.57
N LEU A 345 -22.89 -19.00 -0.33
CA LEU A 345 -21.85 -19.31 -1.31
C LEU A 345 -21.89 -20.77 -1.75
N VAL A 346 -22.02 -21.72 -0.80
CA VAL A 346 -22.10 -23.15 -1.11
C VAL A 346 -23.33 -23.49 -1.94
N LEU A 347 -24.51 -22.95 -1.57
CA LEU A 347 -25.75 -23.13 -2.34
C LEU A 347 -25.61 -22.54 -3.74
N THR A 348 -25.02 -21.36 -3.86
CA THR A 348 -24.70 -20.69 -5.13
C THR A 348 -23.79 -21.55 -5.99
N ALA A 349 -22.66 -21.96 -5.46
CA ALA A 349 -21.67 -22.77 -6.20
C ALA A 349 -22.26 -24.10 -6.68
N ARG A 350 -23.03 -24.80 -5.83
CA ARG A 350 -23.70 -26.07 -6.20
C ARG A 350 -24.70 -25.88 -7.35
N ARG A 351 -25.49 -24.81 -7.29
CA ARG A 351 -26.51 -24.53 -8.32
C ARG A 351 -25.84 -24.15 -9.64
N LEU A 352 -24.89 -23.22 -9.61
CA LEU A 352 -24.22 -22.74 -10.81
C LEU A 352 -23.35 -23.82 -11.42
N GLY A 353 -22.62 -24.61 -10.64
CA GLY A 353 -21.74 -25.66 -11.12
C GLY A 353 -22.48 -26.79 -11.85
N LYS A 354 -23.71 -27.14 -11.44
CA LYS A 354 -24.52 -28.14 -12.15
C LYS A 354 -24.82 -27.75 -13.59
N ARG A 355 -25.08 -26.47 -13.85
CA ARG A 355 -25.41 -25.97 -15.20
C ARG A 355 -24.19 -25.66 -16.04
N ALA A 356 -23.15 -25.12 -15.43
CA ALA A 356 -21.90 -24.76 -16.10
C ALA A 356 -21.22 -25.97 -16.76
N ARG A 357 -21.45 -27.18 -16.24
CA ARG A 357 -20.97 -28.43 -16.87
C ARG A 357 -21.55 -28.70 -18.26
N ARG A 358 -22.50 -27.92 -18.69
CA ARG A 358 -23.17 -28.04 -20.02
C ARG A 358 -22.83 -26.88 -20.95
N ASP A 359 -22.19 -25.82 -20.48
CA ASP A 359 -21.91 -24.61 -21.25
C ASP A 359 -20.47 -24.10 -20.96
N LYS A 360 -19.60 -24.09 -21.99
CA LYS A 360 -18.22 -23.62 -21.91
C LYS A 360 -18.12 -22.14 -21.52
N VAL A 361 -19.11 -21.33 -21.90
CA VAL A 361 -19.17 -19.89 -21.54
C VAL A 361 -19.39 -19.75 -20.04
N GLU A 362 -20.39 -20.49 -19.50
CA GLU A 362 -20.68 -20.45 -18.06
C GLU A 362 -19.52 -21.01 -17.23
N ALA A 363 -18.90 -22.11 -17.69
CA ALA A 363 -17.69 -22.66 -17.05
C ALA A 363 -16.56 -21.64 -16.96
N SER A 364 -16.34 -20.85 -18.03
CA SER A 364 -15.30 -19.81 -18.05
C SER A 364 -15.65 -18.64 -17.13
N LEU A 365 -16.92 -18.18 -17.10
CA LEU A 365 -17.34 -17.12 -16.18
C LEU A 365 -17.20 -17.53 -14.71
N LEU A 366 -17.57 -18.79 -14.37
CA LEU A 366 -17.39 -19.32 -13.02
C LEU A 366 -15.92 -19.48 -12.65
N ALA A 367 -15.07 -19.81 -13.61
CA ALA A 367 -13.61 -19.87 -13.38
C ALA A 367 -13.06 -18.48 -12.99
N GLY A 368 -13.52 -17.40 -13.62
CA GLY A 368 -13.16 -16.04 -13.24
C GLY A 368 -13.62 -15.66 -11.83
N LEU A 369 -14.86 -16.02 -11.46
CA LEU A 369 -15.34 -15.81 -10.09
C LEU A 369 -14.55 -16.61 -9.06
N ALA A 370 -14.18 -17.86 -9.38
CA ALA A 370 -13.37 -18.71 -8.51
C ALA A 370 -11.92 -18.17 -8.36
N ALA A 371 -11.35 -17.60 -9.43
CA ALA A 371 -10.04 -16.95 -9.39
C ALA A 371 -10.04 -15.79 -8.39
N VAL A 372 -11.00 -14.87 -8.50
CA VAL A 372 -11.16 -13.75 -7.56
C VAL A 372 -11.34 -14.23 -6.12
N LEU A 373 -12.21 -15.22 -5.88
CA LEU A 373 -12.41 -15.77 -4.54
C LEU A 373 -11.13 -16.40 -3.96
N ALA A 374 -10.34 -17.06 -4.81
CA ALA A 374 -9.05 -17.64 -4.39
C ALA A 374 -7.99 -16.56 -4.10
N HIS A 375 -7.95 -15.48 -4.87
CA HIS A 375 -7.08 -14.33 -4.60
C HIS A 375 -7.37 -13.74 -3.21
N ASN A 376 -8.65 -13.57 -2.90
CA ASN A 376 -9.11 -13.00 -1.63
C ASN A 376 -8.90 -13.91 -0.39
N LEU A 377 -8.35 -15.11 -0.54
CA LEU A 377 -7.82 -15.88 0.60
C LEU A 377 -6.57 -15.25 1.22
N VAL A 378 -5.85 -14.42 0.44
CA VAL A 378 -4.58 -13.78 0.84
C VAL A 378 -4.55 -12.28 0.55
N ASP A 379 -5.71 -11.70 0.19
CA ASP A 379 -5.90 -10.28 -0.11
C ASP A 379 -7.32 -9.83 0.26
N PHE A 380 -7.67 -8.57 -0.07
CA PHE A 380 -8.96 -7.92 0.23
C PHE A 380 -9.57 -7.20 -0.97
N GLY A 381 -9.27 -7.64 -2.20
CA GLY A 381 -9.73 -6.98 -3.42
C GLY A 381 -11.25 -6.82 -3.52
N LEU A 382 -12.03 -7.74 -2.91
CA LEU A 382 -13.49 -7.64 -2.83
C LEU A 382 -13.98 -6.51 -1.89
N GLU A 383 -13.10 -5.85 -1.14
CA GLU A 383 -13.44 -4.58 -0.46
C GLU A 383 -13.41 -3.37 -1.41
N VAL A 384 -12.73 -3.52 -2.55
CA VAL A 384 -12.53 -2.44 -3.52
C VAL A 384 -13.64 -2.45 -4.57
N PRO A 385 -14.48 -1.39 -4.66
CA PRO A 385 -15.60 -1.35 -5.60
C PRO A 385 -15.20 -1.59 -7.06
N GLY A 386 -13.97 -1.22 -7.45
CA GLY A 386 -13.44 -1.45 -8.80
C GLY A 386 -13.27 -2.92 -9.18
N ILE A 387 -13.29 -3.84 -8.20
CA ILE A 387 -13.25 -5.30 -8.38
C ILE A 387 -14.59 -5.92 -8.02
N LEU A 388 -15.15 -5.51 -6.89
CA LEU A 388 -16.39 -6.02 -6.34
C LEU A 388 -17.57 -5.87 -7.33
N LEU A 389 -17.71 -4.71 -7.98
CA LEU A 389 -18.81 -4.47 -8.92
C LEU A 389 -18.68 -5.29 -10.22
N PRO A 390 -17.52 -5.39 -10.90
CA PRO A 390 -17.30 -6.34 -11.98
C PRO A 390 -17.56 -7.80 -11.57
N PHE A 391 -17.13 -8.22 -10.39
CA PHE A 391 -17.42 -9.55 -9.84
C PHE A 391 -18.94 -9.78 -9.73
N ALA A 392 -19.66 -8.84 -9.13
CA ALA A 392 -21.10 -8.89 -9.00
C ALA A 392 -21.83 -8.90 -10.36
N ALA A 393 -21.32 -8.14 -11.34
CA ALA A 393 -21.84 -8.11 -12.69
C ALA A 393 -21.68 -9.47 -13.39
N VAL A 394 -20.51 -10.11 -13.26
CA VAL A 394 -20.28 -11.46 -13.82
C VAL A 394 -21.19 -12.48 -13.12
N LEU A 395 -21.33 -12.43 -11.81
CA LEU A 395 -22.23 -13.29 -11.05
C LEU A 395 -23.67 -13.14 -11.55
N GLY A 396 -24.19 -11.91 -11.67
CA GLY A 396 -25.50 -11.62 -12.21
C GLY A 396 -25.66 -12.11 -13.66
N ALA A 397 -24.62 -11.96 -14.49
CA ALA A 397 -24.65 -12.41 -15.88
C ALA A 397 -24.76 -13.94 -16.01
N VAL A 398 -24.06 -14.70 -15.18
CA VAL A 398 -24.16 -16.16 -15.14
C VAL A 398 -25.61 -16.58 -14.85
N PHE A 399 -26.25 -15.90 -13.89
CA PHE A 399 -27.65 -16.18 -13.54
C PHE A 399 -28.62 -15.83 -14.67
N GLY A 400 -28.47 -14.65 -15.27
CA GLY A 400 -29.30 -14.22 -16.38
C GLY A 400 -29.25 -15.20 -17.56
N ARG A 401 -28.05 -15.77 -17.82
CA ARG A 401 -27.90 -16.81 -18.86
C ARG A 401 -28.64 -18.11 -18.54
N GLN A 402 -28.78 -18.46 -17.27
CA GLN A 402 -29.43 -19.67 -16.81
C GLN A 402 -30.97 -19.58 -16.79
N ILE A 403 -31.50 -18.36 -16.84
CA ILE A 403 -32.95 -18.17 -16.99
C ILE A 403 -33.33 -18.51 -18.43
N SER A 404 -33.87 -19.71 -18.59
CA SER A 404 -34.33 -20.17 -19.91
C SER A 404 -35.61 -19.44 -20.30
N ALA A 405 -35.76 -19.06 -21.57
CA ALA A 405 -36.96 -18.48 -22.15
C ALA A 405 -38.17 -19.42 -22.09
N SER A 406 -38.00 -20.65 -21.62
CA SER A 406 -39.02 -21.70 -21.56
C SER A 406 -39.83 -21.71 -20.26
N GLU A 407 -39.43 -21.02 -19.22
CA GLU A 407 -40.19 -20.96 -17.98
C GLU A 407 -40.98 -19.65 -17.92
N ALA A 408 -42.06 -19.59 -18.70
CA ALA A 408 -43.11 -18.58 -18.56
C ALA A 408 -43.89 -18.83 -17.26
N ALA A 409 -43.24 -18.55 -16.11
CA ALA A 409 -43.91 -18.53 -14.83
C ALA A 409 -44.75 -17.24 -14.67
N PRO A 410 -45.92 -17.28 -13.96
CA PRO A 410 -46.71 -16.07 -13.74
C PRO A 410 -45.88 -14.98 -13.10
N ARG A 411 -46.19 -13.70 -13.42
CA ARG A 411 -45.48 -12.51 -12.91
C ARG A 411 -45.11 -12.66 -11.45
N SER A 412 -43.85 -12.96 -11.16
CA SER A 412 -43.37 -13.18 -9.81
C SER A 412 -43.18 -11.83 -9.11
N ARG A 413 -43.91 -11.61 -8.01
CA ARG A 413 -43.68 -10.47 -7.09
C ARG A 413 -42.26 -10.42 -6.54
N ALA A 414 -41.55 -11.53 -6.58
CA ALA A 414 -40.23 -11.69 -6.01
C ALA A 414 -39.15 -10.84 -6.70
N ASN A 415 -39.27 -10.56 -8.01
CA ASN A 415 -38.34 -9.65 -8.70
C ASN A 415 -38.51 -8.20 -8.28
N ALA A 416 -39.75 -7.79 -8.11
CA ALA A 416 -40.07 -6.46 -7.60
C ALA A 416 -39.58 -6.31 -6.16
N ILE A 417 -39.73 -7.35 -5.35
CA ILE A 417 -39.21 -7.39 -3.97
C ILE A 417 -37.67 -7.29 -3.97
N TYR A 418 -36.97 -8.09 -4.80
CA TYR A 418 -35.52 -8.01 -4.88
C TYR A 418 -35.04 -6.62 -5.34
N ALA A 419 -35.62 -6.10 -6.41
CA ALA A 419 -35.28 -4.77 -6.92
C ALA A 419 -35.58 -3.67 -5.90
N ALA A 420 -36.68 -3.79 -5.15
CA ALA A 420 -37.02 -2.87 -4.08
C ALA A 420 -36.01 -2.96 -2.92
N LEU A 421 -35.63 -4.17 -2.49
CA LEU A 421 -34.64 -4.37 -1.42
C LEU A 421 -33.24 -3.86 -1.84
N ALA A 422 -32.78 -4.20 -3.03
CA ALA A 422 -31.50 -3.74 -3.56
C ALA A 422 -31.48 -2.22 -3.73
N GLY A 423 -32.52 -1.66 -4.35
CA GLY A 423 -32.65 -0.22 -4.60
C GLY A 423 -32.79 0.58 -3.30
N SER A 424 -33.63 0.12 -2.36
CA SER A 424 -33.80 0.80 -1.06
C SER A 424 -32.53 0.72 -0.22
N SER A 425 -31.80 -0.40 -0.25
CA SER A 425 -30.53 -0.54 0.45
C SER A 425 -29.47 0.41 -0.12
N ALA A 426 -29.37 0.53 -1.44
CA ALA A 426 -28.44 1.46 -2.07
C ALA A 426 -28.82 2.92 -1.78
N LEU A 427 -30.12 3.27 -1.85
CA LEU A 427 -30.59 4.62 -1.51
C LEU A 427 -30.42 4.94 -0.03
N ALA A 428 -30.70 4.00 0.87
CA ALA A 428 -30.43 4.16 2.29
C ALA A 428 -28.94 4.36 2.55
N GLY A 429 -28.09 3.60 1.88
CA GLY A 429 -26.65 3.77 1.94
C GLY A 429 -26.19 5.14 1.47
N ILE A 430 -26.69 5.63 0.33
CA ILE A 430 -26.41 6.99 -0.15
C ILE A 430 -26.85 8.04 0.88
N ALA A 431 -28.07 7.90 1.43
CA ALA A 431 -28.59 8.81 2.44
C ALA A 431 -27.71 8.84 3.70
N LEU A 432 -27.31 7.64 4.18
CA LEU A 432 -26.43 7.51 5.35
C LEU A 432 -25.03 8.11 5.09
N LEU A 433 -24.46 7.91 3.90
CA LEU A 433 -23.18 8.52 3.50
C LEU A 433 -23.25 10.05 3.38
N LEU A 434 -24.42 10.61 3.12
CA LEU A 434 -24.62 12.06 3.06
C LEU A 434 -24.86 12.69 4.44
N MET A 435 -25.13 11.88 5.47
CA MET A 435 -25.31 12.39 6.83
C MET A 435 -24.01 12.98 7.41
N PRO A 436 -24.11 14.01 8.27
CA PRO A 436 -22.94 14.59 8.93
C PRO A 436 -22.10 13.58 9.73
N SER A 437 -22.77 12.61 10.36
CA SER A 437 -22.12 11.52 11.12
C SER A 437 -21.29 10.57 10.27
N ALA A 438 -21.53 10.53 8.97
CA ALA A 438 -20.76 9.73 8.03
C ALA A 438 -19.68 10.55 7.30
N ARG A 439 -19.36 11.75 7.77
CA ARG A 439 -18.27 12.56 7.21
C ARG A 439 -16.94 11.85 7.43
N ASP A 440 -16.05 12.06 6.48
CA ASP A 440 -14.65 11.67 6.61
C ASP A 440 -13.97 12.61 7.61
N PHE A 441 -13.69 12.12 8.81
CA PHE A 441 -13.02 12.87 9.85
C PHE A 441 -11.49 12.79 9.78
N ASP A 442 -10.92 12.06 8.81
CA ASP A 442 -9.46 11.88 8.71
C ASP A 442 -8.71 13.19 8.56
N SER A 443 -9.36 14.21 7.97
CA SER A 443 -8.80 15.56 7.90
C SER A 443 -8.61 16.21 9.27
N LEU A 444 -9.31 15.74 10.32
CA LEU A 444 -9.17 16.27 11.70
C LEU A 444 -7.80 15.92 12.31
N LEU A 445 -7.16 14.87 11.82
CA LEU A 445 -5.86 14.44 12.33
C LEU A 445 -4.71 15.31 11.80
N THR A 446 -4.95 16.09 10.75
CA THR A 446 -3.91 16.88 10.06
C THR A 446 -4.06 18.40 10.22
N LYS A 447 -5.18 18.89 10.74
CA LYS A 447 -5.48 20.34 10.87
C LYS A 447 -5.97 20.67 12.29
N PRO A 448 -5.75 21.89 12.79
CA PRO A 448 -6.33 22.33 14.06
C PRO A 448 -7.87 22.38 13.97
N HIS A 449 -8.53 21.76 14.93
CA HIS A 449 -9.99 21.68 14.99
C HIS A 449 -10.53 22.09 16.35
N THR A 450 -11.82 22.45 16.40
CA THR A 450 -12.50 22.72 17.67
C THR A 450 -12.78 21.43 18.42
N VAL A 451 -12.80 21.48 19.74
CA VAL A 451 -13.14 20.35 20.62
C VAL A 451 -14.48 19.71 20.21
N GLU A 452 -15.46 20.52 19.82
CA GLU A 452 -16.80 20.06 19.43
C GLU A 452 -16.76 19.20 18.16
N THR A 453 -15.96 19.59 17.16
CA THR A 453 -15.83 18.84 15.92
C THR A 453 -15.16 17.49 16.15
N VAL A 454 -14.13 17.46 17.00
CA VAL A 454 -13.44 16.21 17.34
C VAL A 454 -14.32 15.32 18.22
N ARG A 455 -15.10 15.90 19.13
CA ARG A 455 -16.07 15.16 19.94
C ARG A 455 -17.13 14.47 19.08
N ALA A 456 -17.63 15.16 18.05
CA ALA A 456 -18.55 14.55 17.09
C ALA A 456 -17.91 13.35 16.35
N ALA A 457 -16.61 13.42 16.05
CA ALA A 457 -15.88 12.29 15.46
C ALA A 457 -15.75 11.12 16.43
N VAL A 458 -15.41 11.37 17.70
CA VAL A 458 -15.36 10.33 18.74
C VAL A 458 -16.73 9.70 18.99
N ASP A 459 -17.80 10.47 18.92
CA ASP A 459 -19.17 9.97 19.07
C ASP A 459 -19.60 9.08 17.90
N ALA A 460 -19.10 9.35 16.70
CA ALA A 460 -19.34 8.57 15.50
C ALA A 460 -18.45 7.30 15.46
N HIS A 461 -17.20 7.40 15.87
CA HIS A 461 -16.18 6.35 15.85
C HIS A 461 -15.65 6.06 17.26
N PRO A 462 -16.44 5.50 18.18
CA PRO A 462 -16.11 5.49 19.61
C PRO A 462 -14.94 4.59 19.99
N THR A 463 -14.52 3.67 19.11
CA THR A 463 -13.39 2.76 19.31
C THR A 463 -12.13 3.18 18.57
N ASP A 464 -12.18 4.26 17.81
CA ASP A 464 -11.00 4.79 17.13
C ASP A 464 -10.14 5.62 18.09
N TYR A 465 -9.00 5.07 18.47
CA TYR A 465 -8.08 5.72 19.38
C TYR A 465 -7.54 7.05 18.85
N SER A 466 -7.43 7.20 17.53
CA SER A 466 -6.85 8.41 16.91
C SER A 466 -7.72 9.64 17.12
N TYR A 467 -9.05 9.50 17.01
CA TYR A 467 -9.98 10.58 17.32
C TYR A 467 -10.06 10.86 18.82
N VAL A 468 -9.98 9.82 19.67
CA VAL A 468 -9.91 10.01 21.12
C VAL A 468 -8.63 10.76 21.52
N LEU A 469 -7.50 10.41 20.89
CA LEU A 469 -6.23 11.10 21.07
C LEU A 469 -6.31 12.56 20.58
N ALA A 470 -6.90 12.79 19.40
CA ALA A 470 -7.12 14.14 18.86
C ALA A 470 -8.03 14.98 19.78
N GLN A 471 -9.07 14.38 20.35
CA GLN A 471 -9.91 15.06 21.36
C GLN A 471 -9.10 15.41 22.60
N ALA A 472 -8.27 14.49 23.11
CA ALA A 472 -7.39 14.77 24.23
C ALA A 472 -6.44 15.93 23.94
N MET A 473 -5.92 16.02 22.72
CA MET A 473 -5.04 17.13 22.32
C MET A 473 -5.79 18.47 22.17
N ALA A 474 -7.06 18.45 21.78
CA ALA A 474 -7.90 19.64 21.66
C ALA A 474 -8.39 20.17 23.03
N GLU A 475 -8.49 19.32 24.05
CA GLU A 475 -8.87 19.74 25.39
C GLU A 475 -7.80 20.68 26.00
N PRO A 476 -8.22 21.71 26.80
CA PRO A 476 -7.31 22.65 27.42
C PRO A 476 -6.20 21.98 28.24
N LEU A 477 -5.03 22.62 28.25
CA LEU A 477 -3.91 22.20 29.07
C LEU A 477 -4.17 22.58 30.52
N LEU A 478 -3.96 21.61 31.41
CA LEU A 478 -4.09 21.90 32.85
C LEU A 478 -2.94 22.71 33.38
N SER A 479 -3.26 23.54 34.38
CA SER A 479 -2.30 24.30 35.15
C SER A 479 -1.83 23.58 36.43
N SER A 480 -2.55 22.56 36.90
CA SER A 480 -2.28 21.86 38.15
C SER A 480 -2.65 20.40 38.12
N ALA A 481 -1.87 19.55 38.81
CA ALA A 481 -2.11 18.11 38.96
C ALA A 481 -3.32 17.75 39.86
N LYS A 482 -3.91 18.73 40.54
CA LYS A 482 -5.05 18.52 41.44
C LYS A 482 -6.40 18.51 40.71
N ASP A 483 -6.45 19.02 39.49
CA ASP A 483 -7.68 19.03 38.70
C ASP A 483 -7.77 17.72 37.90
N PHE A 484 -8.83 16.94 38.13
CA PHE A 484 -9.12 15.75 37.32
C PHE A 484 -9.39 16.19 35.89
N SER A 485 -8.43 16.00 35.04
CA SER A 485 -8.47 16.46 33.65
C SER A 485 -9.26 15.52 32.76
N PRO A 486 -10.27 16.01 32.03
CA PRO A 486 -10.86 15.30 30.92
C PRO A 486 -9.79 14.80 29.93
N ARG A 487 -8.73 15.58 29.74
CA ARG A 487 -7.60 15.24 28.88
C ARG A 487 -6.86 13.96 29.32
N LEU A 488 -6.55 13.80 30.60
CA LEU A 488 -5.91 12.57 31.12
C LEU A 488 -6.82 11.36 30.98
N GLY A 489 -8.11 11.51 31.19
CA GLY A 489 -9.10 10.45 30.99
C GLY A 489 -9.16 10.00 29.53
N LEU A 490 -9.13 10.96 28.60
CA LEU A 490 -9.10 10.67 27.16
C LEU A 490 -7.78 10.03 26.73
N LEU A 491 -6.63 10.47 27.25
CA LEU A 491 -5.33 9.84 27.00
C LEU A 491 -5.30 8.39 27.51
N ASN A 492 -5.81 8.14 28.72
CA ASN A 492 -5.94 6.79 29.26
C ASN A 492 -6.85 5.93 28.36
N ARG A 493 -7.99 6.46 27.91
CA ARG A 493 -8.87 5.77 26.97
C ARG A 493 -8.15 5.45 25.66
N ALA A 494 -7.40 6.40 25.09
CA ALA A 494 -6.65 6.18 23.86
C ALA A 494 -5.59 5.07 24.01
N MET A 495 -4.89 5.02 25.15
CA MET A 495 -3.93 3.96 25.45
C MET A 495 -4.59 2.58 25.64
N ILE A 496 -5.80 2.51 26.18
CA ILE A 496 -6.58 1.26 26.28
C ILE A 496 -7.03 0.82 24.89
N LEU A 497 -7.49 1.74 24.03
CA LEU A 497 -7.94 1.45 22.68
C LEU A 497 -6.78 1.10 21.73
N CYS A 498 -5.56 1.54 22.03
CA CYS A 498 -4.37 1.13 21.31
C CYS A 498 -3.15 1.02 22.24
N PRO A 499 -2.98 -0.12 22.93
CA PRO A 499 -1.86 -0.31 23.87
C PRO A 499 -0.49 -0.34 23.22
N LYS A 500 -0.42 -0.48 21.88
CA LYS A 500 0.82 -0.54 21.09
C LYS A 500 1.06 0.72 20.24
N CYS A 501 0.32 1.79 20.50
CA CYS A 501 0.47 3.06 19.79
C CYS A 501 1.38 4.02 20.53
N ALA A 502 2.63 4.16 20.07
CA ALA A 502 3.62 5.07 20.67
C ALA A 502 3.11 6.52 20.80
N SER A 503 2.23 6.98 19.89
CA SER A 503 1.66 8.34 19.93
C SER A 503 0.81 8.61 21.16
N ALA A 504 -0.02 7.65 21.58
CA ALA A 504 -0.87 7.79 22.75
C ALA A 504 -0.04 7.87 24.05
N HIS A 505 0.93 6.94 24.19
CA HIS A 505 1.88 6.94 25.31
C HIS A 505 2.72 8.22 25.36
N ARG A 506 3.21 8.70 24.21
CA ARG A 506 3.99 9.94 24.13
C ARG A 506 3.19 11.14 24.60
N GLU A 507 1.93 11.28 24.19
CA GLU A 507 1.09 12.40 24.64
C GLU A 507 0.75 12.29 26.13
N ALA A 508 0.52 11.09 26.67
CA ALA A 508 0.37 10.84 28.10
C ALA A 508 1.63 11.25 28.85
N ALA A 509 2.82 10.78 28.40
CA ALA A 509 4.11 11.12 28.97
C ALA A 509 4.36 12.65 29.01
N ARG A 510 4.07 13.35 27.90
CA ARG A 510 4.18 14.82 27.80
C ARG A 510 3.32 15.54 28.83
N ASN A 511 2.08 15.11 29.01
CA ASN A 511 1.15 15.71 29.94
C ASN A 511 1.55 15.44 31.39
N LEU A 512 1.92 14.20 31.73
CA LEU A 512 2.42 13.84 33.05
C LEU A 512 3.71 14.60 33.43
N TRP A 513 4.64 14.78 32.46
CA TRP A 513 5.85 15.58 32.64
C TRP A 513 5.53 17.04 33.02
N ARG A 514 4.58 17.66 32.30
CA ARG A 514 4.14 19.03 32.57
C ARG A 514 3.50 19.19 33.93
N LEU A 515 2.74 18.16 34.37
CA LEU A 515 2.10 18.13 35.70
C LEU A 515 3.07 17.80 36.84
N GLY A 516 4.37 17.62 36.57
CA GLY A 516 5.36 17.26 37.57
C GLY A 516 5.35 15.79 38.02
N GLN A 517 4.52 14.96 37.39
CA GLN A 517 4.42 13.51 37.67
C GLN A 517 5.55 12.74 36.98
N ARG A 518 6.81 13.06 37.37
CA ARG A 518 8.03 12.62 36.70
C ARG A 518 8.14 11.11 36.57
N GLN A 519 7.92 10.38 37.67
CA GLN A 519 8.07 8.91 37.66
C GLN A 519 7.10 8.24 36.69
N GLN A 520 5.83 8.64 36.73
CA GLN A 520 4.84 8.05 35.83
C GLN A 520 5.06 8.49 34.39
N SER A 521 5.49 9.72 34.16
CA SER A 521 5.89 10.20 32.84
C SER A 521 7.02 9.36 32.25
N LEU A 522 8.03 9.02 33.04
CA LEU A 522 9.16 8.19 32.59
C LEU A 522 8.71 6.77 32.21
N VAL A 523 7.69 6.18 32.88
CA VAL A 523 7.12 4.89 32.48
C VAL A 523 6.51 4.99 31.10
N GLU A 524 5.73 6.05 30.85
CA GLU A 524 5.09 6.27 29.53
C GLU A 524 6.13 6.61 28.44
N TRP A 525 7.19 7.35 28.76
CA TRP A 525 8.32 7.58 27.85
C TRP A 525 9.07 6.28 27.51
N LYS A 526 9.30 5.44 28.50
CA LYS A 526 9.94 4.11 28.30
C LYS A 526 9.10 3.25 27.36
N THR A 527 7.79 3.24 27.55
CA THR A 527 6.85 2.55 26.67
C THR A 527 6.87 3.17 25.27
N THR A 528 6.84 4.51 25.17
CA THR A 528 6.92 5.21 23.87
C THR A 528 8.16 4.79 23.09
N ILE A 529 9.33 4.78 23.73
CA ILE A 529 10.60 4.41 23.09
C ILE A 529 10.59 2.95 22.65
N ALA A 530 10.08 2.04 23.49
CA ALA A 530 9.99 0.62 23.17
C ALA A 530 9.03 0.36 21.98
N LEU A 531 7.99 1.17 21.82
CA LEU A 531 7.01 1.07 20.75
C LEU A 531 7.41 1.84 19.46
N SER A 532 8.47 2.67 19.51
CA SER A 532 8.87 3.49 18.36
C SER A 532 9.66 2.74 17.28
N GLY A 533 9.83 1.43 17.41
CA GLY A 533 10.53 0.59 16.44
C GLY A 533 11.95 1.10 16.16
N ASN A 534 12.24 1.36 14.89
CA ASN A 534 13.56 1.83 14.43
C ASN A 534 13.77 3.35 14.59
N ALA A 535 12.81 4.11 15.12
CA ALA A 535 12.85 5.58 15.20
C ALA A 535 12.63 6.13 16.63
N PRO A 536 13.31 5.63 17.69
CA PRO A 536 13.11 6.12 19.06
C PRO A 536 13.71 7.51 19.29
N TRP A 537 14.54 8.01 18.38
CA TRP A 537 15.23 9.29 18.48
C TRP A 537 14.31 10.47 18.75
N GLY A 538 13.19 10.55 18.03
CA GLY A 538 12.22 11.63 18.21
C GLY A 538 11.61 11.70 19.60
N ALA A 539 11.45 10.55 20.28
CA ALA A 539 10.95 10.50 21.65
C ALA A 539 12.04 10.93 22.66
N LEU A 540 13.27 10.49 22.45
CA LEU A 540 14.42 10.89 23.27
C LEU A 540 14.72 12.40 23.13
N GLU A 541 14.64 12.93 21.90
CA GLU A 541 14.80 14.35 21.60
C GLU A 541 13.73 15.20 22.31
N ASP A 542 12.47 14.77 22.23
CA ASP A 542 11.36 15.46 22.88
C ASP A 542 11.51 15.50 24.41
N LEU A 543 11.86 14.38 25.03
CA LEU A 543 12.09 14.32 26.47
C LEU A 543 13.33 15.12 26.88
N GLY A 544 14.43 15.00 26.14
CA GLY A 544 15.64 15.79 26.39
C GLY A 544 15.40 17.31 26.24
N GLY A 545 14.62 17.72 25.23
CA GLY A 545 14.19 19.12 25.05
C GLY A 545 13.33 19.67 26.19
N ARG A 546 12.70 18.79 27.00
CA ARG A 546 11.93 19.14 28.20
C ARG A 546 12.79 19.25 29.46
N GLY A 547 14.11 19.12 29.34
CA GLY A 547 15.04 19.26 30.46
C GLY A 547 15.11 18.00 31.33
N ALA A 548 14.99 16.81 30.74
CA ALA A 548 15.25 15.57 31.44
C ALA A 548 16.74 15.49 31.83
N LYS A 549 17.01 14.99 33.04
CA LYS A 549 18.35 14.77 33.51
C LYS A 549 19.01 13.55 32.86
N PRO A 550 20.34 13.45 32.75
CA PRO A 550 21.01 12.29 32.18
C PRO A 550 20.58 10.97 32.80
N GLU A 551 20.36 10.93 34.13
CA GLU A 551 19.92 9.75 34.84
C GLU A 551 18.47 9.34 34.49
N GLU A 552 17.60 10.32 34.26
CA GLU A 552 16.23 10.10 33.81
C GLU A 552 16.19 9.52 32.39
N LEU A 553 17.07 10.00 31.50
CA LEU A 553 17.23 9.43 30.16
C LEU A 553 17.80 8.02 30.21
N ALA A 554 18.82 7.77 31.05
CA ALA A 554 19.41 6.45 31.26
C ALA A 554 18.38 5.43 31.78
N ALA A 555 17.46 5.84 32.66
CA ALA A 555 16.40 5.00 33.19
C ALA A 555 15.41 4.47 32.13
N LEU A 556 15.39 5.03 30.93
CA LEU A 556 14.56 4.57 29.80
C LEU A 556 15.13 3.33 29.11
N ALA A 557 16.42 2.99 29.40
CA ALA A 557 17.06 1.84 28.79
C ALA A 557 16.47 0.51 29.30
N ASN A 558 16.26 -0.39 28.37
CA ASN A 558 15.98 -1.81 28.58
C ASN A 558 16.78 -2.61 27.54
N ASP A 559 16.64 -3.92 27.49
CA ASP A 559 17.44 -4.76 26.60
C ASP A 559 17.24 -4.42 25.12
N GLN A 560 16.03 -3.95 24.72
CA GLN A 560 15.73 -3.56 23.35
C GLN A 560 16.12 -2.12 23.01
N THR A 561 16.05 -1.21 23.98
CA THR A 561 16.19 0.24 23.75
C THR A 561 17.56 0.79 24.18
N ARG A 562 18.37 0.00 24.89
CA ARG A 562 19.63 0.43 25.48
C ARG A 562 20.60 1.07 24.48
N SER A 563 20.78 0.46 23.33
CA SER A 563 21.67 0.97 22.29
C SER A 563 21.21 2.35 21.78
N TYR A 564 19.91 2.57 21.62
CA TYR A 564 19.35 3.85 21.20
C TYR A 564 19.53 4.92 22.29
N VAL A 565 19.27 4.56 23.56
CA VAL A 565 19.45 5.48 24.70
C VAL A 565 20.93 5.86 24.86
N CYS A 566 21.84 4.89 24.82
CA CYS A 566 23.28 5.14 24.87
C CYS A 566 23.74 6.01 23.69
N GLY A 567 23.27 5.72 22.47
CA GLY A 567 23.57 6.51 21.27
C GLY A 567 23.11 7.96 21.40
N TYR A 568 21.90 8.18 21.94
CA TYR A 568 21.39 9.52 22.21
C TYR A 568 22.23 10.26 23.24
N LEU A 569 22.53 9.63 24.38
CA LEU A 569 23.39 10.19 25.43
C LEU A 569 24.78 10.56 24.89
N LEU A 570 25.36 9.67 24.08
CA LEU A 570 26.65 9.88 23.43
C LEU A 570 26.61 11.07 22.46
N GLY A 571 25.58 11.17 21.64
CA GLY A 571 25.37 12.27 20.68
C GLY A 571 25.19 13.63 21.37
N ARG A 572 24.77 13.63 22.65
CA ARG A 572 24.67 14.84 23.50
C ARG A 572 25.93 15.08 24.35
N GLY A 573 27.02 14.32 24.16
CA GLY A 573 28.24 14.45 24.90
C GLY A 573 28.23 13.89 26.33
N MET A 574 27.16 13.14 26.70
CA MET A 574 26.99 12.55 28.03
C MET A 574 27.69 11.19 28.12
N VAL A 575 29.00 11.16 27.80
CA VAL A 575 29.79 9.91 27.61
C VAL A 575 29.78 9.02 28.85
N GLY A 576 29.99 9.59 30.04
CA GLY A 576 29.97 8.84 31.31
C GLY A 576 28.66 8.14 31.56
N THR A 577 27.52 8.87 31.42
CA THR A 577 26.15 8.30 31.59
C THR A 577 25.88 7.22 30.55
N ALA A 578 26.29 7.43 29.28
CA ALA A 578 26.18 6.43 28.25
C ALA A 578 26.95 5.14 28.59
N LYS A 579 28.15 5.27 29.12
CA LYS A 579 28.98 4.15 29.57
C LYS A 579 28.32 3.37 30.71
N ASP A 580 27.88 4.06 31.76
CA ASP A 580 27.20 3.43 32.89
C ASP A 580 25.91 2.73 32.46
N THR A 581 25.12 3.36 31.56
CA THR A 581 23.92 2.79 30.99
C THR A 581 24.22 1.53 30.19
N LEU A 582 25.31 1.52 29.42
CA LEU A 582 25.71 0.36 28.63
C LEU A 582 26.13 -0.81 29.54
N PHE A 583 27.01 -0.54 30.54
CA PHE A 583 27.53 -1.56 31.44
C PHE A 583 26.50 -2.11 32.43
N ALA A 584 25.35 -1.49 32.58
CA ALA A 584 24.19 -2.05 33.26
C ALA A 584 23.47 -3.14 32.44
N ALA A 585 23.92 -3.47 31.23
CA ALA A 585 23.37 -4.57 30.42
C ALA A 585 23.72 -5.92 31.07
N PRO A 586 22.83 -6.93 31.01
CA PRO A 586 23.13 -8.26 31.53
C PRO A 586 24.09 -9.04 30.63
N ASP A 587 24.08 -8.80 29.32
CA ASP A 587 24.93 -9.47 28.32
C ASP A 587 25.94 -8.52 27.71
N HIS A 588 27.21 -8.70 28.15
CA HIS A 588 28.35 -7.96 27.64
C HIS A 588 29.02 -8.61 26.41
N GLN A 589 28.50 -9.73 25.94
CA GLN A 589 29.02 -10.43 24.76
C GLN A 589 28.20 -10.15 23.48
N SER A 590 27.03 -9.58 23.62
CA SER A 590 26.16 -9.29 22.45
C SER A 590 26.84 -8.35 21.45
N VAL A 591 26.46 -8.50 20.19
CA VAL A 591 26.94 -7.65 19.10
C VAL A 591 26.61 -6.18 19.38
N ASP A 592 25.38 -5.89 19.80
CA ASP A 592 24.93 -4.53 20.08
C ASP A 592 25.69 -3.89 21.25
N PHE A 593 26.04 -4.67 22.32
CA PHE A 593 26.88 -4.19 23.38
C PHE A 593 28.26 -3.78 22.86
N ASN A 594 28.89 -4.65 22.07
CA ASN A 594 30.24 -4.39 21.56
C ASN A 594 30.28 -3.24 20.55
N LEU A 595 29.22 -3.09 19.70
CA LEU A 595 29.08 -1.94 18.80
C LEU A 595 28.96 -0.63 19.58
N MET A 596 28.17 -0.58 20.64
CA MET A 596 28.01 0.61 21.46
C MET A 596 29.27 0.90 22.30
N ARG A 597 29.90 -0.14 22.82
CA ARG A 597 31.24 -0.02 23.50
C ARG A 597 32.27 0.58 22.57
N THR A 598 32.30 0.18 21.29
CA THR A 598 33.17 0.78 20.28
C THR A 598 32.90 2.28 20.13
N SER A 599 31.65 2.67 20.02
CA SER A 599 31.29 4.10 19.87
C SER A 599 31.64 4.93 21.10
N ILE A 600 31.46 4.40 22.30
CA ILE A 600 31.82 5.06 23.55
C ILE A 600 33.36 5.18 23.67
N ALA A 601 34.10 4.13 23.38
CA ALA A 601 35.56 4.14 23.43
C ALA A 601 36.16 5.13 22.41
N LEU A 602 35.57 5.24 21.21
CA LEU A 602 35.96 6.27 20.23
C LEU A 602 35.73 7.70 20.75
N ALA A 603 34.63 7.91 21.47
CA ALA A 603 34.32 9.21 22.08
C ALA A 603 35.25 9.54 23.24
N GLU A 604 35.66 8.54 24.00
CA GLU A 604 36.72 8.64 25.04
C GLU A 604 38.14 8.75 24.45
N ASN A 605 38.30 8.61 23.13
CA ASN A 605 39.56 8.51 22.41
C ASN A 605 40.41 7.30 22.85
N ASP A 606 39.79 6.26 23.40
CA ASP A 606 40.45 5.00 23.75
C ASP A 606 40.40 4.05 22.54
N ILE A 607 41.42 4.22 21.68
CA ILE A 607 41.51 3.45 20.43
C ILE A 607 41.74 1.97 20.68
N VAL A 608 42.42 1.60 21.79
CA VAL A 608 42.68 0.19 22.11
C VAL A 608 41.38 -0.53 22.44
N GLN A 609 40.55 0.03 23.31
CA GLN A 609 39.24 -0.54 23.64
C GLN A 609 38.29 -0.52 22.46
N ALA A 610 38.32 0.55 21.65
CA ALA A 610 37.47 0.64 20.46
C ALA A 610 37.80 -0.48 19.46
N ARG A 611 39.08 -0.74 19.22
CA ARG A 611 39.53 -1.81 18.32
C ARG A 611 39.15 -3.19 18.86
N GLU A 612 39.38 -3.44 20.15
CA GLU A 612 39.01 -4.71 20.78
C GLU A 612 37.50 -4.98 20.68
N ALA A 613 36.67 -4.00 21.01
CA ALA A 613 35.22 -4.13 20.97
C ALA A 613 34.70 -4.31 19.53
N SER A 614 35.18 -3.52 18.57
CA SER A 614 34.77 -3.63 17.17
C SER A 614 35.19 -4.97 16.56
N GLN A 615 36.36 -5.51 16.90
CA GLN A 615 36.81 -6.83 16.43
C GLN A 615 35.96 -7.96 17.03
N ARG A 616 35.58 -7.86 18.31
CA ARG A 616 34.63 -8.82 18.92
C ARG A 616 33.26 -8.80 18.21
N ALA A 617 32.74 -7.61 17.95
CA ALA A 617 31.48 -7.47 17.21
C ALA A 617 31.57 -8.08 15.79
N LEU A 618 32.67 -7.77 15.07
CA LEU A 618 32.90 -8.28 13.72
C LEU A 618 33.09 -9.80 13.68
N ALA A 619 33.76 -10.36 14.66
CA ALA A 619 33.96 -11.81 14.77
C ALA A 619 32.66 -12.54 15.12
N ALA A 620 31.81 -11.94 15.96
CA ALA A 620 30.53 -12.52 16.36
C ALA A 620 29.48 -12.49 15.24
N ALA A 621 29.47 -11.43 14.42
CA ALA A 621 28.49 -11.26 13.34
C ALA A 621 29.12 -10.64 12.07
N PRO A 622 29.90 -11.40 11.31
CA PRO A 622 30.59 -10.89 10.10
C PRO A 622 29.62 -10.54 8.97
N SER A 623 28.39 -11.05 9.02
CA SER A 623 27.31 -10.74 8.07
C SER A 623 26.43 -9.55 8.50
N ASP A 624 26.65 -8.97 9.67
CA ASP A 624 25.99 -7.71 10.07
C ASP A 624 26.79 -6.52 9.54
N PRO A 625 26.27 -5.71 8.62
CA PRO A 625 26.98 -4.56 8.05
C PRO A 625 27.50 -3.59 9.11
N ARG A 626 26.79 -3.44 10.23
CA ARG A 626 27.14 -2.51 11.32
C ARG A 626 28.50 -2.83 11.93
N THR A 627 28.86 -4.11 12.00
CA THR A 627 30.12 -4.55 12.62
C THR A 627 31.33 -4.17 11.76
N ALA A 628 31.21 -4.33 10.44
CA ALA A 628 32.25 -3.91 9.50
C ALA A 628 32.39 -2.38 9.45
N LEU A 629 31.26 -1.65 9.52
CA LEU A 629 31.27 -0.19 9.61
C LEU A 629 31.99 0.30 10.88
N ALA A 630 31.65 -0.25 12.05
CA ALA A 630 32.26 0.12 13.30
C ALA A 630 33.77 -0.17 13.33
N ALA A 631 34.20 -1.33 12.83
CA ALA A 631 35.63 -1.67 12.75
C ALA A 631 36.37 -0.75 11.76
N ALA A 632 35.75 -0.41 10.62
CA ALA A 632 36.32 0.54 9.67
C ALA A 632 36.45 1.95 10.26
N ASP A 633 35.44 2.40 11.02
CA ASP A 633 35.50 3.73 11.68
C ASP A 633 36.61 3.84 12.69
N VAL A 634 36.96 2.76 13.41
CA VAL A 634 38.15 2.70 14.31
C VAL A 634 39.43 2.89 13.51
N GLU A 635 39.59 2.19 12.38
CA GLU A 635 40.81 2.33 11.56
C GLU A 635 40.88 3.71 10.90
N LEU A 636 39.75 4.29 10.48
CA LEU A 636 39.72 5.66 9.96
C LEU A 636 40.11 6.70 11.00
N LYS A 637 39.73 6.50 12.28
CA LYS A 637 40.11 7.39 13.37
C LYS A 637 41.63 7.40 13.62
N THR A 638 42.30 6.32 13.27
CA THR A 638 43.76 6.20 13.35
C THR A 638 44.49 6.59 12.05
N GLY A 639 43.78 7.05 11.04
CA GLY A 639 44.34 7.41 9.74
C GLY A 639 44.68 6.20 8.84
N ASN A 640 44.23 4.99 9.20
CA ASN A 640 44.54 3.77 8.44
C ASN A 640 43.43 3.47 7.41
N GLU A 641 43.37 4.30 6.38
CA GLU A 641 42.34 4.24 5.34
C GLU A 641 42.35 2.92 4.55
N GLU A 642 43.51 2.32 4.38
CA GLU A 642 43.67 1.09 3.62
C GLU A 642 43.10 -0.14 4.39
N ALA A 643 43.38 -0.20 5.70
CA ALA A 643 42.77 -1.22 6.55
C ALA A 643 41.25 -1.05 6.63
N ALA A 644 40.75 0.18 6.77
CA ALA A 644 39.31 0.46 6.74
C ALA A 644 38.64 -0.02 5.44
N LEU A 645 39.26 0.29 4.29
CA LEU A 645 38.76 -0.15 3.00
C LEU A 645 38.78 -1.68 2.86
N GLY A 646 39.82 -2.33 3.40
CA GLY A 646 39.92 -3.79 3.45
C GLY A 646 38.78 -4.43 4.25
N ILE A 647 38.50 -3.89 5.43
CA ILE A 647 37.37 -4.35 6.29
C ILE A 647 36.05 -4.18 5.61
N LEU A 648 35.76 -3.00 5.01
CA LEU A 648 34.51 -2.72 4.32
C LEU A 648 34.32 -3.65 3.12
N ARG A 649 35.36 -3.86 2.31
CA ARG A 649 35.31 -4.79 1.17
C ARG A 649 35.08 -6.24 1.60
N ASN A 650 35.66 -6.64 2.73
CA ASN A 650 35.40 -7.96 3.29
C ASN A 650 33.93 -8.09 3.76
N GLY A 651 33.39 -7.08 4.42
CA GLY A 651 31.96 -7.03 4.77
C GLY A 651 31.05 -7.17 3.56
N LEU A 652 31.38 -6.53 2.44
CA LEU A 652 30.62 -6.66 1.18
C LEU A 652 30.67 -8.06 0.55
N ARG A 653 31.65 -8.91 0.91
CA ARG A 653 31.62 -10.32 0.49
C ARG A 653 30.51 -11.11 1.16
N PHE A 654 30.16 -10.76 2.41
CA PHE A 654 29.07 -11.39 3.15
C PHE A 654 27.71 -10.76 2.79
N VAL A 655 27.67 -9.45 2.57
CA VAL A 655 26.43 -8.70 2.31
C VAL A 655 26.65 -7.74 1.13
N PRO A 656 26.69 -8.24 -0.13
CA PRO A 656 26.97 -7.41 -1.32
C PRO A 656 25.94 -6.29 -1.54
N ALA A 657 24.70 -6.52 -1.13
CA ALA A 657 23.58 -5.58 -1.27
C ALA A 657 23.47 -4.56 -0.11
N SER A 658 24.41 -4.53 0.83
CA SER A 658 24.36 -3.52 1.90
C SER A 658 24.59 -2.11 1.32
N VAL A 659 23.56 -1.26 1.41
CA VAL A 659 23.61 0.14 0.98
C VAL A 659 24.66 0.91 1.77
N ASP A 660 24.69 0.72 3.09
CA ASP A 660 25.60 1.48 3.99
C ASP A 660 27.07 1.12 3.76
N LEU A 661 27.39 -0.16 3.59
CA LEU A 661 28.76 -0.57 3.25
C LEU A 661 29.20 -0.02 1.89
N ASN A 662 28.36 -0.14 0.86
CA ASN A 662 28.67 0.39 -0.47
C ASN A 662 28.83 1.92 -0.43
N ARG A 663 27.96 2.63 0.31
CA ARG A 663 28.04 4.08 0.50
C ARG A 663 29.36 4.48 1.18
N LYS A 664 29.75 3.79 2.24
CA LYS A 664 30.99 4.07 2.98
C LYS A 664 32.24 3.79 2.13
N VAL A 665 32.24 2.71 1.35
CA VAL A 665 33.32 2.40 0.39
C VAL A 665 33.43 3.49 -0.67
N LEU A 666 32.31 3.91 -1.28
CA LEU A 666 32.33 4.97 -2.28
C LEU A 666 32.85 6.29 -1.71
N ALA A 667 32.33 6.68 -0.52
CA ALA A 667 32.77 7.90 0.15
C ALA A 667 34.28 7.89 0.44
N LEU A 668 34.81 6.78 0.96
CA LEU A 668 36.20 6.63 1.27
C LEU A 668 37.10 6.66 0.02
N LEU A 669 36.67 6.01 -1.07
CA LEU A 669 37.38 6.05 -2.35
C LEU A 669 37.42 7.45 -2.97
N ILE A 670 36.35 8.24 -2.82
CA ILE A 670 36.30 9.64 -3.26
C ILE A 670 37.25 10.49 -2.41
N GLN A 671 37.26 10.30 -1.09
CA GLN A 671 38.10 11.03 -0.14
C GLN A 671 39.61 10.77 -0.36
N THR A 672 39.95 9.54 -0.72
CA THR A 672 41.34 9.08 -0.90
C THR A 672 41.84 9.16 -2.35
N ASP A 673 41.04 9.77 -3.25
CA ASP A 673 41.34 9.92 -4.69
C ASP A 673 41.71 8.60 -5.41
N LYS A 674 41.18 7.45 -4.92
CA LYS A 674 41.41 6.12 -5.52
C LYS A 674 40.47 5.88 -6.72
N TRP A 675 40.66 6.66 -7.75
CA TRP A 675 39.74 6.79 -8.91
C TRP A 675 39.49 5.48 -9.67
N GLU A 676 40.45 4.56 -9.75
CA GLU A 676 40.31 3.32 -10.52
C GLU A 676 39.24 2.38 -9.96
N ALA A 677 38.96 2.49 -8.66
CA ALA A 677 37.96 1.64 -7.97
C ALA A 677 36.57 2.28 -7.87
N ILE A 678 36.43 3.57 -8.17
CA ILE A 678 35.18 4.31 -7.96
C ILE A 678 34.07 3.82 -8.88
N ASP A 679 34.32 3.53 -10.14
CA ASP A 679 33.31 3.07 -11.09
C ASP A 679 32.62 1.80 -10.54
N ARG A 680 33.39 0.83 -10.02
CA ARG A 680 32.85 -0.38 -9.38
C ARG A 680 32.06 -0.10 -8.11
N ALA A 681 32.49 0.88 -7.29
CA ALA A 681 31.77 1.27 -6.08
C ALA A 681 30.44 1.97 -6.39
N VAL A 682 30.40 2.82 -7.43
CA VAL A 682 29.18 3.44 -7.95
C VAL A 682 28.20 2.35 -8.41
N ASP A 683 28.65 1.39 -9.20
CA ASP A 683 27.81 0.30 -9.68
C ASP A 683 27.31 -0.59 -8.55
N GLY A 684 28.16 -0.88 -7.54
CA GLY A 684 27.81 -1.62 -6.33
C GLY A 684 26.71 -0.92 -5.53
N LEU A 685 26.87 0.38 -5.26
CA LEU A 685 25.85 1.17 -4.55
C LEU A 685 24.54 1.27 -5.33
N ARG A 686 24.64 1.48 -6.66
CA ARG A 686 23.45 1.52 -7.54
C ARG A 686 22.69 0.19 -7.50
N ALA A 687 23.40 -0.93 -7.62
CA ALA A 687 22.80 -2.26 -7.54
C ALA A 687 22.14 -2.52 -6.18
N ALA A 688 22.78 -2.14 -5.09
CA ALA A 688 22.25 -2.26 -3.75
C ALA A 688 20.97 -1.43 -3.56
N LEU A 689 20.96 -0.17 -4.00
CA LEU A 689 19.77 0.69 -3.94
C LEU A 689 18.60 0.12 -4.77
N VAL A 690 18.87 -0.32 -6.01
CA VAL A 690 17.85 -0.94 -6.86
C VAL A 690 17.28 -2.21 -6.23
N GLN A 691 18.12 -3.04 -5.60
CA GLN A 691 17.67 -4.26 -4.93
C GLN A 691 16.74 -3.97 -3.76
N HIS A 692 16.94 -2.86 -3.05
CA HIS A 692 16.08 -2.42 -1.95
C HIS A 692 14.89 -1.56 -2.43
N GLY A 693 14.72 -1.33 -3.74
CA GLY A 693 13.67 -0.49 -4.28
C GLY A 693 13.85 1.01 -3.98
N ALA A 694 15.04 1.41 -3.56
CA ALA A 694 15.36 2.78 -3.22
C ALA A 694 15.76 3.61 -4.46
N ALA A 695 15.56 4.93 -4.36
CA ALA A 695 15.93 5.86 -5.42
C ALA A 695 17.45 5.90 -5.61
N THR A 696 17.91 5.92 -6.88
CA THR A 696 19.33 5.99 -7.21
C THR A 696 19.86 7.43 -7.35
N THR A 697 19.05 8.43 -7.03
CA THR A 697 19.39 9.85 -7.16
C THR A 697 20.71 10.18 -6.48
N GLU A 698 20.92 9.72 -5.23
CA GLU A 698 22.15 9.98 -4.47
C GLU A 698 23.40 9.46 -5.18
N VAL A 699 23.37 8.22 -5.63
CA VAL A 699 24.54 7.60 -6.30
C VAL A 699 24.79 8.22 -7.67
N ASN A 700 23.74 8.62 -8.39
CA ASN A 700 23.90 9.29 -9.67
C ASN A 700 24.50 10.70 -9.51
N ILE A 701 24.12 11.42 -8.44
CA ILE A 701 24.74 12.72 -8.10
C ILE A 701 26.22 12.52 -7.73
N ALA A 702 26.53 11.56 -6.88
CA ALA A 702 27.92 11.27 -6.49
C ALA A 702 28.76 10.87 -7.71
N ALA A 703 28.25 10.01 -8.58
CA ALA A 703 28.91 9.63 -9.82
C ALA A 703 29.13 10.84 -10.75
N ALA A 704 28.14 11.70 -10.92
CA ALA A 704 28.23 12.91 -11.73
C ALA A 704 29.34 13.85 -11.22
N GLN A 705 29.39 14.10 -9.91
CA GLN A 705 30.42 14.92 -9.27
C GLN A 705 31.82 14.34 -9.44
N VAL A 706 31.96 13.01 -9.32
CA VAL A 706 33.23 12.31 -9.59
C VAL A 706 33.66 12.48 -11.05
N PHE A 707 32.76 12.24 -11.99
CA PHE A 707 33.07 12.41 -13.43
C PHE A 707 33.40 13.85 -13.78
N GLU A 708 32.74 14.81 -13.13
CA GLU A 708 33.03 16.23 -13.27
C GLU A 708 34.47 16.56 -12.82
N ARG A 709 34.89 16.11 -11.61
CA ARG A 709 36.26 16.30 -11.12
C ARG A 709 37.32 15.68 -12.03
N ARG A 710 36.97 14.61 -12.75
CA ARG A 710 37.84 13.94 -13.73
C ARG A 710 37.84 14.61 -15.12
N GLY A 711 37.10 15.69 -15.31
CA GLY A 711 36.91 16.32 -16.62
C GLY A 711 36.07 15.48 -17.61
N GLN A 712 35.40 14.43 -17.15
CA GLN A 712 34.54 13.55 -17.93
C GLN A 712 33.11 14.13 -18.02
N PHE A 713 33.03 15.37 -18.51
CA PHE A 713 31.81 16.16 -18.47
C PHE A 713 30.61 15.51 -19.17
N ARG A 714 30.84 14.76 -20.28
CA ARG A 714 29.74 14.04 -20.97
C ARG A 714 29.13 12.95 -20.10
N ARG A 715 29.94 12.21 -19.31
CA ARG A 715 29.44 11.20 -18.37
C ARG A 715 28.74 11.85 -17.20
N ALA A 716 29.31 12.93 -16.65
CA ALA A 716 28.69 13.71 -15.59
C ALA A 716 27.29 14.23 -16.01
N MET A 717 27.17 14.76 -17.23
CA MET A 717 25.90 15.22 -17.76
C MET A 717 24.86 14.08 -17.87
N SER A 718 25.27 12.88 -18.26
CA SER A 718 24.40 11.71 -18.32
C SER A 718 23.86 11.33 -16.93
N GLU A 719 24.73 11.31 -15.91
CA GLU A 719 24.35 10.98 -14.54
C GLU A 719 23.43 12.05 -13.92
N TYR A 720 23.70 13.36 -14.16
CA TYR A 720 22.80 14.42 -13.70
C TYR A 720 21.41 14.33 -14.35
N ARG A 721 21.33 13.98 -15.63
CA ARG A 721 20.05 13.73 -16.31
C ARG A 721 19.31 12.56 -15.69
N THR A 722 20.01 11.47 -15.38
CA THR A 722 19.42 10.30 -14.73
C THR A 722 18.90 10.65 -13.33
N ALA A 723 19.64 11.47 -12.57
CA ALA A 723 19.20 11.97 -11.28
C ALA A 723 17.94 12.84 -11.39
N LEU A 724 17.88 13.70 -12.41
CA LEU A 724 16.72 14.57 -12.67
C LEU A 724 15.46 13.81 -13.09
N LEU A 725 15.58 12.62 -13.69
CA LEU A 725 14.41 11.77 -13.96
C LEU A 725 13.68 11.37 -12.66
N GLN A 726 14.40 11.23 -11.55
CA GLN A 726 13.85 10.89 -10.24
C GLN A 726 13.53 12.11 -9.36
N SER A 727 14.15 13.25 -9.65
CA SER A 727 13.99 14.50 -8.91
C SER A 727 13.92 15.70 -9.87
N PRO A 728 12.86 15.80 -10.71
CA PRO A 728 12.79 16.76 -11.82
C PRO A 728 12.74 18.23 -11.37
N ASP A 729 12.32 18.49 -10.14
CA ASP A 729 12.18 19.85 -9.61
C ASP A 729 13.40 20.32 -8.79
N ASN A 730 14.49 19.54 -8.76
CA ASN A 730 15.68 19.88 -8.01
C ASN A 730 16.51 20.95 -8.77
N ILE A 731 16.39 22.20 -8.30
CA ILE A 731 17.06 23.34 -8.89
C ILE A 731 18.59 23.19 -8.88
N GLY A 732 19.16 22.63 -7.80
CA GLY A 732 20.62 22.40 -7.68
C GLY A 732 21.14 21.44 -8.74
N LEU A 733 20.38 20.38 -9.05
CA LEU A 733 20.73 19.44 -10.12
C LEU A 733 20.63 20.07 -11.52
N LEU A 734 19.61 20.88 -11.76
CA LEU A 734 19.46 21.62 -13.02
C LEU A 734 20.62 22.58 -13.24
N LEU A 735 21.03 23.32 -12.21
CA LEU A 735 22.21 24.20 -12.27
C LEU A 735 23.49 23.41 -12.52
N SER A 736 23.69 22.26 -11.87
CA SER A 736 24.85 21.40 -12.11
C SER A 736 24.86 20.85 -13.53
N LEU A 737 23.70 20.41 -14.05
CA LEU A 737 23.56 19.97 -15.42
C LEU A 737 23.90 21.09 -16.41
N ALA A 738 23.38 22.29 -16.19
CA ALA A 738 23.63 23.46 -17.05
C ALA A 738 25.12 23.78 -17.10
N ARG A 739 25.80 23.83 -15.94
CA ARG A 739 27.24 24.11 -15.85
C ARG A 739 28.06 23.05 -16.57
N VAL A 740 27.78 21.78 -16.36
CA VAL A 740 28.49 20.69 -17.04
C VAL A 740 28.21 20.70 -18.57
N ALA A 741 27.00 21.09 -18.98
CA ALA A 741 26.67 21.25 -20.38
C ALA A 741 27.48 22.41 -21.03
N GLU A 742 27.75 23.52 -20.33
CA GLU A 742 28.66 24.57 -20.76
C GLU A 742 30.08 24.03 -21.00
N GLU A 743 30.61 23.25 -20.05
CA GLU A 743 31.97 22.67 -20.15
C GLU A 743 32.08 21.68 -21.34
N THR A 744 31.01 21.04 -21.74
CA THR A 744 31.00 20.20 -22.95
C THR A 744 30.83 20.97 -24.23
N GLY A 745 30.65 22.31 -24.21
CA GLY A 745 30.30 23.11 -25.33
C GLY A 745 28.88 22.94 -25.87
N ASN A 746 28.04 22.23 -25.13
CA ASN A 746 26.62 21.99 -25.48
C ASN A 746 25.77 23.19 -25.05
N THR A 747 25.89 24.30 -25.75
CA THR A 747 25.21 25.56 -25.44
C THR A 747 23.70 25.45 -25.46
N THR A 748 23.12 24.56 -26.26
CA THR A 748 21.67 24.32 -26.31
C THR A 748 21.21 23.67 -25.03
N ALA A 749 21.84 22.57 -24.61
CA ALA A 749 21.47 21.88 -23.39
C ALA A 749 21.70 22.75 -22.13
N ALA A 750 22.75 23.56 -22.12
CA ALA A 750 23.01 24.49 -21.04
C ALA A 750 21.89 25.54 -20.94
N LYS A 751 21.52 26.14 -22.07
CA LYS A 751 20.46 27.14 -22.13
C LYS A 751 19.11 26.56 -21.69
N ASP A 752 18.73 25.39 -22.21
CA ASP A 752 17.48 24.72 -21.85
C ASP A 752 17.41 24.44 -20.34
N ALA A 753 18.52 24.00 -19.74
CA ALA A 753 18.59 23.74 -18.31
C ALA A 753 18.48 25.03 -17.46
N TYR A 754 19.12 26.13 -17.86
CA TYR A 754 18.97 27.42 -17.18
C TYR A 754 17.56 28.00 -17.35
N GLU A 755 16.93 27.84 -18.50
CA GLU A 755 15.53 28.21 -18.70
C GLU A 755 14.59 27.38 -17.80
N ASP A 756 14.89 26.11 -17.62
CA ASP A 756 14.18 25.25 -16.69
C ASP A 756 14.30 25.71 -15.23
N VAL A 757 15.50 26.15 -14.82
CA VAL A 757 15.73 26.77 -13.52
C VAL A 757 14.85 28.00 -13.35
N LEU A 758 14.82 28.90 -14.33
CA LEU A 758 14.03 30.14 -14.23
C LEU A 758 12.52 29.90 -14.28
N ARG A 759 12.06 28.84 -14.95
CA ARG A 759 10.63 28.45 -14.88
C ARG A 759 10.20 28.06 -13.47
N ARG A 760 11.09 27.44 -12.69
CA ARG A 760 10.82 26.97 -11.32
C ARG A 760 11.20 28.00 -10.25
N ALA A 761 12.26 28.75 -10.50
CA ALA A 761 12.79 29.78 -9.61
C ALA A 761 13.13 31.05 -10.41
N PRO A 762 12.15 31.91 -10.73
CA PRO A 762 12.33 33.11 -11.57
C PRO A 762 13.38 34.09 -11.04
N GLY A 763 13.64 34.08 -9.73
CA GLY A 763 14.63 34.95 -9.08
C GLY A 763 16.07 34.37 -9.01
N ASN A 764 16.36 33.25 -9.67
CA ASN A 764 17.70 32.64 -9.59
C ASN A 764 18.74 33.47 -10.36
N ALA A 765 19.65 34.10 -9.61
CA ALA A 765 20.67 35.04 -10.16
C ALA A 765 21.66 34.35 -11.10
N ASP A 766 22.06 33.09 -10.76
CA ASP A 766 23.04 32.36 -11.58
C ASP A 766 22.50 32.01 -12.96
N ALA A 767 21.26 31.54 -13.02
CA ALA A 767 20.61 31.23 -14.29
C ALA A 767 20.33 32.49 -15.14
N GLN A 768 19.96 33.63 -14.50
CA GLN A 768 19.77 34.91 -15.18
C GLN A 768 21.08 35.39 -15.78
N ALA A 769 22.17 35.37 -15.01
CA ALA A 769 23.49 35.82 -15.48
C ALA A 769 24.02 34.92 -16.61
N ALA A 770 23.85 33.60 -16.52
CA ALA A 770 24.24 32.67 -17.56
C ALA A 770 23.50 32.91 -18.88
N LEU A 771 22.18 33.08 -18.85
CA LEU A 771 21.37 33.35 -20.03
C LEU A 771 21.68 34.74 -20.64
N ALA A 772 22.02 35.72 -19.82
CA ALA A 772 22.46 37.05 -20.31
C ALA A 772 23.79 36.94 -21.06
N ARG A 773 24.77 36.13 -20.57
CA ARG A 773 26.02 35.83 -21.31
C ARG A 773 25.75 35.21 -22.68
N PHE A 774 24.89 34.17 -22.73
CA PHE A 774 24.56 33.53 -24.02
C PHE A 774 23.88 34.47 -25.03
N ARG A 775 23.10 35.45 -24.57
CA ARG A 775 22.52 36.47 -25.44
C ARG A 775 23.59 37.41 -25.97
N HIS A 776 24.49 37.88 -25.13
CA HIS A 776 25.57 38.78 -25.48
C HIS A 776 26.50 38.13 -26.51
N ASP A 777 26.95 36.89 -26.30
CA ASP A 777 27.81 36.13 -27.23
C ASP A 777 27.15 35.91 -28.59
N ARG A 778 25.84 35.69 -28.63
CA ARG A 778 25.08 35.56 -29.87
C ARG A 778 25.04 36.86 -30.62
N ASP A 779 24.83 37.97 -29.92
CA ASP A 779 24.72 39.30 -30.53
C ASP A 779 26.08 39.77 -31.06
N GLN A 780 27.19 39.44 -30.36
CA GLN A 780 28.56 39.68 -30.85
C GLN A 780 28.86 38.87 -32.11
N ARG A 781 28.58 37.57 -32.15
CA ARG A 781 28.79 36.74 -33.36
C ARG A 781 27.95 37.21 -34.54
N PHE A 782 26.76 37.72 -34.27
CA PHE A 782 25.90 38.30 -35.30
C PHE A 782 26.55 39.57 -35.89
N LEU A 783 27.10 40.46 -35.05
CA LEU A 783 27.81 41.67 -35.45
C LEU A 783 29.10 41.34 -36.21
N GLU A 784 29.90 40.39 -35.75
CA GLU A 784 31.10 39.90 -36.44
C GLU A 784 30.77 39.29 -37.82
N GLY A 785 29.69 38.51 -37.92
CA GLY A 785 29.21 37.96 -39.19
C GLY A 785 28.70 39.02 -40.15
N MET A 786 28.20 40.14 -39.66
CA MET A 786 27.82 41.28 -40.49
C MET A 786 29.05 42.09 -41.01
N THR A 787 30.10 42.19 -40.20
CA THR A 787 31.31 42.87 -40.53
C THR A 787 32.25 42.08 -41.49
N ALA A 788 32.10 40.75 -41.47
CA ALA A 788 32.85 39.81 -42.29
C ALA A 788 32.28 39.58 -43.73
N ARG A 789 31.21 40.29 -44.15
CA ARG A 789 30.76 40.21 -45.52
C ARG A 789 31.73 40.97 -46.42
N PRO A 790 32.40 40.32 -47.41
CA PRO A 790 33.24 40.99 -48.34
C PRO A 790 32.41 42.00 -49.18
N ALA A 791 32.95 43.21 -49.31
CA ALA A 791 32.37 44.19 -50.20
C ALA A 791 32.22 43.57 -51.58
N LEU A 792 31.01 43.50 -52.07
CA LEU A 792 30.75 43.18 -53.49
C LEU A 792 31.42 44.27 -54.33
N THR A 793 32.61 43.96 -54.87
CA THR A 793 33.21 44.76 -55.84
C THR A 793 32.34 44.80 -57.11
N ASN A 794 31.74 45.95 -57.36
CA ASN A 794 31.10 46.24 -58.62
C ASN A 794 32.18 46.19 -59.76
N GLY A 795 32.28 45.10 -60.43
CA GLY A 795 32.98 44.97 -61.66
C GLY A 795 32.12 45.44 -62.84
N ASN A 796 32.15 46.75 -63.08
CA ASN A 796 31.79 47.25 -64.39
C ASN A 796 32.99 47.06 -65.33
N GLY A 797 32.75 46.45 -66.44
CA GLY A 797 33.64 46.75 -67.55
C GLY A 797 33.84 45.66 -68.65
N LYS A 798 33.07 45.82 -69.72
CA LYS A 798 33.23 45.35 -71.11
C LYS A 798 32.93 43.84 -71.34
#